data_9707a6a302e38ca6a5b9e2ea676e0e09
#
_entry.id   9707a6a302e38ca6a5b9e2ea676e0e09
#
_cell.length_a   1.000
_cell.length_b   1.000
_cell.length_c   1.000
_cell.angle_alpha   90.00
_cell.angle_beta   90.00
_cell.angle_gamma   90.00
#
_symmetry.space_group_name_H-M   'P 1'
#
loop_
_entity.id
_entity.type
_entity.pdbx_description
1 polymer ?
#
loop_
_entity_poly.entity_id
_entity_poly.type
_entity_poly.pdbx_seq_one_letter_code
_entity_poly.pdbx_strand_id
1 'polypeptide(L)'
;MTTPDAYTDAIDRACRHSPFLALAIERHPDFLQRLRREGVDAAITAIMAAFADTPVSEALRRRKNALAMVLAVADLAGVIGVDQVTRCLSDFADAALDAALGDVFAKRTPGEPVRGFAVIALGKHGGQELNYSSDIDPIFIYDPETLPVRPREDPADAAQRIARQLIDMMSARDGHGYVFRMDLRLRPAAEVTPLAIPVDAALSHYESQALTWEQAAFIRSRAAAGDPELGPYFMEALRPFIWRRSLDFGTIDEIAALTRQIRDHYSKGQLLGPGFDLKRGRGGIREVEFFTQAHQLIHGGRNPALRARSTLDALDALSAQGIVPREEAAMLAGHYRSLRTFEHRLQMVDDQQTHSLPQDPAALDNVAMLHGLADGAAMIAALEGVTGDVAGVYDGLIASQRAGSDDAAITLSSDPELLVDALASAGLEAPEALAARVQAWRGGAVRALRSAAGRKAFEAVLPALLEAFAEAPDQAGALNRFDDLLRHLPSTVNVFRLLQARPALMQTMVDILSHAPPLAESLARRGDLLDGLIDASAYDLVGSVEEIAKRLSREEPGDDYQQRLDAVRVRVGEMRFALGVQLIEGRHDPVAIAGGYARVAEAAIIRLANCAVHEFTQVHGTIAGSEPVILALGRLGGGALTHASDLDLIFLFSGEIGTESDGGRPLGSTQYYNRLAQRIIAALSVPTAAGALYEVDTRLRPNGAQGLLAVSFASFAEYQRDQAWTWEHMALCRARVVYGSDEARARLQGIIDEVLHTPRDAGEIAAAALKMRTDIANHKRPLGPLDVKLLPGGLVDVEFIVHTLQLQHRTGFHPDLRAALAALTEAGLVDATLAPAHDLMTRLLVTLRLVAPDCTEPPPASQVLIARACGCESWSGLLAEIDTARGHVQQIWHTVFTTG
;
A
#
# COMPACT_ATOMS: atom_id res chain seq x y z
N MET A 1 -8.52 -12.54 -41.36
CA MET A 1 -8.05 -13.34 -42.50
C MET A 1 -6.76 -12.71 -43.00
N THR A 2 -5.63 -13.24 -42.60
CA THR A 2 -4.30 -12.84 -43.08
C THR A 2 -4.15 -13.31 -44.52
N THR A 3 -3.81 -12.39 -45.38
CA THR A 3 -3.62 -12.66 -46.81
C THR A 3 -2.40 -13.61 -47.01
N PRO A 4 -2.44 -14.58 -47.90
CA PRO A 4 -1.29 -15.42 -48.28
C PRO A 4 -0.04 -14.62 -48.65
N ASP A 5 -0.18 -13.36 -49.04
CA ASP A 5 0.90 -12.43 -49.37
C ASP A 5 1.80 -12.05 -48.22
N ALA A 6 1.25 -11.86 -46.98
CA ALA A 6 2.04 -11.41 -45.82
C ALA A 6 3.10 -12.44 -45.38
N TYR A 7 2.76 -13.74 -45.36
CA TYR A 7 3.73 -14.80 -45.07
C TYR A 7 4.76 -14.97 -46.18
N THR A 8 4.39 -14.75 -47.44
CA THR A 8 5.30 -14.86 -48.55
C THR A 8 6.41 -13.81 -48.51
N ASP A 9 6.04 -12.56 -48.26
CA ASP A 9 7.01 -11.48 -48.07
C ASP A 9 7.91 -11.71 -46.85
N ALA A 10 7.33 -12.13 -45.72
CA ALA A 10 8.08 -12.44 -44.51
C ALA A 10 9.09 -13.58 -44.70
N ILE A 11 8.71 -14.64 -45.38
CA ILE A 11 9.61 -15.74 -45.71
C ILE A 11 10.73 -15.29 -46.66
N ASP A 12 10.44 -14.47 -47.64
CA ASP A 12 11.42 -13.91 -48.57
C ASP A 12 12.44 -13.04 -47.85
N ARG A 13 11.97 -12.14 -46.98
CA ARG A 13 12.85 -11.34 -46.12
C ARG A 13 13.68 -12.18 -45.16
N ALA A 14 13.08 -13.17 -44.51
CA ALA A 14 13.79 -14.11 -43.64
C ALA A 14 14.91 -14.84 -44.37
N CYS A 15 14.63 -15.39 -45.57
CA CYS A 15 15.62 -16.12 -46.35
C CYS A 15 16.74 -15.23 -46.88
N ARG A 16 16.47 -13.96 -47.21
CA ARG A 16 17.48 -13.06 -47.76
C ARG A 16 18.36 -12.43 -46.70
N HIS A 17 17.80 -12.14 -45.52
CA HIS A 17 18.44 -11.27 -44.53
C HIS A 17 18.79 -11.99 -43.21
N SER A 18 18.45 -13.27 -43.08
CA SER A 18 18.79 -14.08 -41.90
C SER A 18 19.28 -15.48 -42.31
N PRO A 19 20.57 -15.75 -42.30
CA PRO A 19 21.12 -17.08 -42.49
C PRO A 19 20.55 -18.13 -41.55
N PHE A 20 20.32 -17.72 -40.29
CA PHE A 20 19.70 -18.60 -39.30
C PHE A 20 18.27 -19.03 -39.69
N LEU A 21 17.43 -18.05 -40.05
CA LEU A 21 16.05 -18.38 -40.46
C LEU A 21 15.97 -19.13 -41.78
N ALA A 22 16.82 -18.79 -42.75
CA ALA A 22 16.92 -19.50 -44.01
C ALA A 22 17.16 -20.99 -43.78
N LEU A 23 18.17 -21.32 -42.95
CA LEU A 23 18.47 -22.71 -42.60
C LEU A 23 17.33 -23.39 -41.83
N ALA A 24 16.65 -22.67 -40.91
CA ALA A 24 15.52 -23.21 -40.15
C ALA A 24 14.31 -23.50 -41.05
N ILE A 25 14.03 -22.65 -42.03
CA ILE A 25 12.98 -22.80 -43.03
C ILE A 25 13.24 -24.05 -43.91
N GLU A 26 14.51 -24.23 -44.32
CA GLU A 26 14.92 -25.40 -45.08
C GLU A 26 14.76 -26.71 -44.28
N ARG A 27 15.08 -26.68 -42.98
CA ARG A 27 15.02 -27.86 -42.12
C ARG A 27 13.62 -28.25 -41.67
N HIS A 28 12.67 -27.27 -41.65
CA HIS A 28 11.33 -27.47 -41.07
C HIS A 28 10.19 -27.08 -42.02
N PRO A 29 10.18 -27.50 -43.30
CA PRO A 29 9.18 -27.05 -44.27
C PRO A 29 7.74 -27.43 -43.91
N ASP A 30 7.55 -28.56 -43.21
CA ASP A 30 6.22 -29.04 -42.83
C ASP A 30 5.53 -28.11 -41.81
N PHE A 31 6.29 -27.60 -40.82
CA PHE A 31 5.77 -26.62 -39.84
C PHE A 31 5.49 -25.27 -40.49
N LEU A 32 6.30 -24.87 -41.49
CA LEU A 32 6.05 -23.66 -42.25
C LEU A 32 4.78 -23.79 -43.09
N GLN A 33 4.55 -24.94 -43.71
CA GLN A 33 3.34 -25.21 -44.45
C GLN A 33 2.11 -25.22 -43.54
N ARG A 34 2.24 -25.77 -42.35
CA ARG A 34 1.18 -25.76 -41.32
C ARG A 34 0.87 -24.35 -40.85
N LEU A 35 1.88 -23.52 -40.58
CA LEU A 35 1.72 -22.11 -40.25
C LEU A 35 0.86 -21.37 -41.27
N ARG A 36 1.16 -21.58 -42.58
CA ARG A 36 0.43 -20.92 -43.66
C ARG A 36 -1.01 -21.39 -43.81
N ARG A 37 -1.31 -22.66 -43.50
CA ARG A 37 -2.65 -23.27 -43.72
C ARG A 37 -3.54 -23.17 -42.49
N GLU A 38 -3.00 -23.39 -41.31
CA GLU A 38 -3.74 -23.62 -40.07
C GLU A 38 -3.48 -22.49 -39.02
N GLY A 39 -2.48 -21.65 -39.26
CA GLY A 39 -2.12 -20.54 -38.35
C GLY A 39 -1.10 -20.89 -37.28
N VAL A 40 -0.77 -19.89 -36.45
CA VAL A 40 0.33 -19.94 -35.50
C VAL A 40 0.09 -21.01 -34.42
N ASP A 41 -1.07 -21.02 -33.78
CA ASP A 41 -1.37 -21.92 -32.66
C ASP A 41 -1.34 -23.40 -33.07
N ALA A 42 -1.86 -23.72 -34.25
CA ALA A 42 -1.81 -25.08 -34.80
C ALA A 42 -0.37 -25.53 -35.11
N ALA A 43 0.46 -24.60 -35.63
CA ALA A 43 1.87 -24.90 -35.88
C ALA A 43 2.64 -25.10 -34.55
N ILE A 44 2.43 -24.27 -33.53
CA ILE A 44 3.05 -24.43 -32.22
C ILE A 44 2.63 -25.77 -31.60
N THR A 45 1.35 -26.09 -31.57
CA THR A 45 0.83 -27.39 -31.05
C THR A 45 1.50 -28.58 -31.73
N ALA A 46 1.65 -28.54 -33.04
CA ALA A 46 2.31 -29.58 -33.78
C ALA A 46 3.81 -29.72 -33.46
N ILE A 47 4.51 -28.58 -33.27
CA ILE A 47 5.92 -28.56 -32.86
C ILE A 47 6.09 -29.18 -31.49
N MET A 48 5.23 -28.83 -30.54
CA MET A 48 5.30 -29.34 -29.17
C MET A 48 5.08 -30.85 -29.09
N ALA A 49 4.24 -31.39 -29.96
CA ALA A 49 3.98 -32.83 -30.09
C ALA A 49 5.04 -33.60 -30.94
N ALA A 50 5.84 -32.88 -31.73
CA ALA A 50 6.80 -33.49 -32.62
C ALA A 50 8.01 -34.11 -31.91
N PHE A 51 8.72 -35.02 -32.59
CA PHE A 51 10.00 -35.62 -32.14
C PHE A 51 9.89 -36.41 -30.83
N ALA A 52 8.73 -37.00 -30.54
CA ALA A 52 8.51 -37.80 -29.33
C ALA A 52 9.38 -39.09 -29.28
N ASP A 53 9.72 -39.64 -30.42
CA ASP A 53 10.50 -40.86 -30.54
C ASP A 53 12.04 -40.63 -30.54
N THR A 54 12.48 -39.38 -30.35
CA THR A 54 13.91 -39.04 -30.29
C THR A 54 14.35 -38.78 -28.85
N PRO A 55 15.66 -38.85 -28.53
CA PRO A 55 16.14 -38.44 -27.20
C PRO A 55 15.70 -37.05 -26.83
N VAL A 56 15.33 -36.84 -25.54
CA VAL A 56 14.79 -35.56 -25.05
C VAL A 56 15.68 -34.39 -25.44
N SER A 57 16.99 -34.51 -25.29
CA SER A 57 17.95 -33.46 -25.64
C SER A 57 17.89 -33.04 -27.10
N GLU A 58 17.73 -34.02 -28.05
CA GLU A 58 17.58 -33.76 -29.47
C GLU A 58 16.21 -33.17 -29.78
N ALA A 59 15.14 -33.77 -29.23
CA ALA A 59 13.78 -33.27 -29.38
C ALA A 59 13.64 -31.82 -29.01
N LEU A 60 14.21 -31.40 -27.87
CA LEU A 60 14.14 -30.03 -27.39
C LEU A 60 14.84 -29.03 -28.32
N ARG A 61 16.03 -29.36 -28.84
CA ARG A 61 16.74 -28.49 -29.81
C ARG A 61 15.98 -28.34 -31.12
N ARG A 62 15.44 -29.45 -31.66
CA ARG A 62 14.64 -29.42 -32.88
C ARG A 62 13.34 -28.66 -32.71
N ARG A 63 12.65 -28.81 -31.56
CA ARG A 63 11.47 -28.02 -31.23
C ARG A 63 11.80 -26.53 -31.09
N LYS A 64 12.88 -26.16 -30.42
CA LYS A 64 13.33 -24.76 -30.27
C LYS A 64 13.55 -24.11 -31.64
N ASN A 65 14.24 -24.79 -32.56
CA ASN A 65 14.53 -24.22 -33.88
C ASN A 65 13.27 -24.12 -34.75
N ALA A 66 12.39 -25.11 -34.71
CA ALA A 66 11.11 -25.06 -35.42
C ALA A 66 10.19 -23.95 -34.86
N LEU A 67 10.13 -23.81 -33.52
CA LEU A 67 9.35 -22.78 -32.86
C LEU A 67 9.89 -21.39 -33.20
N ALA A 68 11.20 -21.18 -33.09
CA ALA A 68 11.83 -19.90 -33.43
C ALA A 68 11.54 -19.49 -34.87
N MET A 69 11.58 -20.44 -35.81
CA MET A 69 11.25 -20.22 -37.22
C MET A 69 9.77 -19.80 -37.39
N VAL A 70 8.82 -20.57 -36.79
CA VAL A 70 7.39 -20.30 -36.93
C VAL A 70 7.04 -18.93 -36.33
N LEU A 71 7.55 -18.63 -35.12
CA LEU A 71 7.33 -17.34 -34.47
C LEU A 71 7.97 -16.21 -35.27
N ALA A 72 9.20 -16.35 -35.76
CA ALA A 72 9.88 -15.32 -36.53
C ALA A 72 9.16 -14.97 -37.82
N VAL A 73 8.70 -16.00 -38.59
CA VAL A 73 7.94 -15.76 -39.80
C VAL A 73 6.60 -15.08 -39.50
N ALA A 74 5.92 -15.46 -38.43
CA ALA A 74 4.65 -14.85 -38.04
C ALA A 74 4.83 -13.41 -37.51
N ASP A 75 5.91 -13.14 -36.80
CA ASP A 75 6.31 -11.79 -36.32
C ASP A 75 6.72 -10.89 -37.50
N LEU A 76 7.53 -11.39 -38.45
CA LEU A 76 7.89 -10.66 -39.67
C LEU A 76 6.68 -10.37 -40.55
N ALA A 77 5.68 -11.24 -40.55
CA ALA A 77 4.42 -11.05 -41.24
C ALA A 77 3.45 -10.10 -40.54
N GLY A 78 3.75 -9.65 -39.31
CA GLY A 78 2.88 -8.82 -38.47
C GLY A 78 1.62 -9.55 -37.98
N VAL A 79 1.60 -10.88 -38.04
CA VAL A 79 0.45 -11.70 -37.59
C VAL A 79 0.41 -11.81 -36.07
N ILE A 80 1.57 -11.83 -35.43
CA ILE A 80 1.73 -11.81 -33.98
C ILE A 80 2.62 -10.65 -33.55
N GLY A 81 2.34 -10.10 -32.38
CA GLY A 81 3.16 -9.06 -31.77
C GLY A 81 4.27 -9.61 -30.87
N VAL A 82 5.15 -8.72 -30.44
CA VAL A 82 6.28 -9.05 -29.56
C VAL A 82 5.81 -9.72 -28.27
N ASP A 83 4.66 -9.32 -27.73
CA ASP A 83 4.07 -9.86 -26.49
C ASP A 83 3.77 -11.36 -26.60
N GLN A 84 3.20 -11.77 -27.74
CA GLN A 84 2.91 -13.18 -28.01
C GLN A 84 4.18 -13.99 -28.28
N VAL A 85 5.11 -13.43 -29.04
CA VAL A 85 6.42 -14.08 -29.31
C VAL A 85 7.17 -14.38 -28.02
N THR A 86 7.31 -13.39 -27.17
CA THR A 86 8.09 -13.52 -25.91
C THR A 86 7.44 -14.49 -24.93
N ARG A 87 6.10 -14.49 -24.87
CA ARG A 87 5.35 -15.44 -24.07
C ARG A 87 5.53 -16.87 -24.58
N CYS A 88 5.37 -17.13 -25.88
CA CYS A 88 5.56 -18.48 -26.46
C CYS A 88 6.99 -19.00 -26.25
N LEU A 89 8.01 -18.14 -26.37
CA LEU A 89 9.40 -18.53 -26.09
C LEU A 89 9.62 -18.87 -24.63
N SER A 90 8.99 -18.13 -23.72
CA SER A 90 9.10 -18.34 -22.26
C SER A 90 8.36 -19.62 -21.84
N ASP A 91 7.16 -19.86 -22.36
CA ASP A 91 6.40 -21.08 -22.12
C ASP A 91 7.14 -22.33 -22.66
N PHE A 92 7.80 -22.19 -23.79
CA PHE A 92 8.67 -23.25 -24.30
C PHE A 92 9.88 -23.49 -23.39
N ALA A 93 10.48 -22.43 -22.82
CA ALA A 93 11.59 -22.57 -21.88
C ALA A 93 11.19 -23.35 -20.62
N ASP A 94 9.99 -23.06 -20.07
CA ASP A 94 9.42 -23.81 -18.94
C ASP A 94 9.22 -25.29 -19.30
N ALA A 95 8.55 -25.57 -20.41
CA ALA A 95 8.31 -26.92 -20.86
C ALA A 95 9.62 -27.70 -21.16
N ALA A 96 10.64 -26.98 -21.65
CA ALA A 96 11.96 -27.58 -21.90
C ALA A 96 12.70 -27.91 -20.61
N LEU A 97 12.62 -27.04 -19.61
CA LEU A 97 13.19 -27.28 -18.27
C LEU A 97 12.51 -28.46 -17.57
N ASP A 98 11.19 -28.55 -17.62
CA ASP A 98 10.44 -29.66 -17.03
C ASP A 98 10.75 -30.99 -17.76
N ALA A 99 10.78 -30.99 -19.06
CA ALA A 99 11.13 -32.18 -19.82
C ALA A 99 12.58 -32.67 -19.58
N ALA A 100 13.52 -31.70 -19.46
CA ALA A 100 14.91 -31.98 -19.17
C ALA A 100 15.07 -32.53 -17.74
N LEU A 101 14.40 -31.92 -16.74
CA LEU A 101 14.38 -32.43 -15.36
C LEU A 101 13.76 -33.83 -15.31
N GLY A 102 12.64 -34.06 -15.97
CA GLY A 102 11.99 -35.35 -16.04
C GLY A 102 12.94 -36.44 -16.58
N ASP A 103 13.70 -36.15 -17.64
CA ASP A 103 14.69 -37.09 -18.21
C ASP A 103 15.88 -37.35 -17.25
N VAL A 104 16.35 -36.30 -16.57
CA VAL A 104 17.42 -36.40 -15.56
C VAL A 104 16.96 -37.27 -14.39
N PHE A 105 15.76 -37.04 -13.85
CA PHE A 105 15.21 -37.85 -12.75
C PHE A 105 14.95 -39.29 -13.18
N ALA A 106 14.35 -39.52 -14.34
CA ALA A 106 14.10 -40.86 -14.87
C ALA A 106 15.38 -41.69 -15.01
N LYS A 107 16.51 -41.06 -15.35
CA LYS A 107 17.83 -41.71 -15.46
C LYS A 107 18.52 -41.89 -14.12
N ARG A 108 18.27 -41.01 -13.15
CA ARG A 108 18.94 -41.06 -11.86
C ARG A 108 18.21 -41.91 -10.82
N THR A 109 16.93 -41.71 -10.72
CA THR A 109 16.02 -42.34 -9.72
C THR A 109 14.77 -42.86 -10.45
N PRO A 110 14.90 -43.98 -11.22
CA PRO A 110 13.80 -44.50 -11.99
C PRO A 110 12.56 -44.81 -11.13
N GLY A 111 11.40 -44.30 -11.56
CA GLY A 111 10.14 -44.51 -10.87
C GLY A 111 9.80 -43.47 -9.81
N GLU A 112 10.74 -42.60 -9.42
CA GLU A 112 10.48 -41.49 -8.53
C GLU A 112 10.01 -40.26 -9.34
N PRO A 113 9.05 -39.47 -8.79
CA PRO A 113 8.63 -38.22 -9.43
C PRO A 113 9.71 -37.15 -9.32
N VAL A 114 9.60 -36.08 -10.11
CA VAL A 114 10.39 -34.87 -9.94
C VAL A 114 9.91 -34.16 -8.67
N ARG A 115 10.67 -34.33 -7.59
CA ARG A 115 10.34 -33.78 -6.27
C ARG A 115 11.59 -33.24 -5.59
N GLY A 116 11.41 -32.28 -4.68
CA GLY A 116 12.50 -31.70 -3.91
C GLY A 116 13.54 -30.91 -4.72
N PHE A 117 13.26 -30.58 -5.98
CA PHE A 117 14.11 -29.72 -6.80
C PHE A 117 13.26 -28.80 -7.66
N ALA A 118 13.51 -27.49 -7.58
CA ALA A 118 12.76 -26.50 -8.35
C ALA A 118 13.69 -25.49 -9.06
N VAL A 119 13.21 -24.96 -10.16
CA VAL A 119 13.86 -23.93 -10.97
C VAL A 119 13.07 -22.63 -10.82
N ILE A 120 13.71 -21.62 -10.28
CA ILE A 120 13.17 -20.28 -10.17
C ILE A 120 13.71 -19.44 -11.30
N ALA A 121 12.84 -18.99 -12.20
CA ALA A 121 13.19 -18.11 -13.31
C ALA A 121 13.22 -16.65 -12.88
N LEU A 122 14.27 -15.93 -13.26
CA LEU A 122 14.44 -14.50 -13.10
C LEU A 122 14.57 -13.80 -14.46
N GLY A 123 14.84 -12.52 -14.46
CA GLY A 123 15.12 -11.73 -15.65
C GLY A 123 13.98 -11.78 -16.69
N LYS A 124 14.34 -11.86 -17.96
CA LYS A 124 13.37 -11.95 -19.06
C LYS A 124 12.53 -13.24 -19.01
N HIS A 125 13.13 -14.35 -18.57
CA HIS A 125 12.42 -15.62 -18.40
C HIS A 125 11.35 -15.53 -17.30
N GLY A 126 11.72 -14.99 -16.16
CA GLY A 126 10.78 -14.79 -15.03
C GLY A 126 9.61 -13.86 -15.38
N GLY A 127 9.88 -12.78 -16.14
CA GLY A 127 8.88 -11.85 -16.65
C GLY A 127 8.04 -12.37 -17.83
N GLN A 128 8.32 -13.58 -18.34
CA GLN A 128 7.75 -14.14 -19.59
C GLN A 128 8.02 -13.24 -20.81
N GLU A 129 9.22 -12.68 -20.87
CA GLU A 129 9.66 -11.72 -21.89
C GLU A 129 10.92 -12.19 -22.65
N LEU A 130 11.13 -13.52 -22.86
CA LEU A 130 12.28 -14.05 -23.57
C LEU A 130 12.32 -13.62 -25.03
N ASN A 131 13.53 -13.30 -25.52
CA ASN A 131 13.79 -13.10 -26.94
C ASN A 131 14.21 -14.38 -27.63
N TYR A 132 14.39 -14.32 -28.95
CA TYR A 132 14.83 -15.46 -29.79
C TYR A 132 16.17 -16.05 -29.36
N SER A 133 17.12 -15.21 -28.97
CA SER A 133 18.46 -15.62 -28.53
C SER A 133 18.79 -15.06 -27.12
N SER A 134 17.82 -15.17 -26.21
CA SER A 134 18.04 -14.85 -24.80
C SER A 134 18.75 -15.99 -24.06
N ASP A 135 19.55 -15.61 -23.06
CA ASP A 135 19.86 -16.51 -21.95
C ASP A 135 18.64 -16.63 -21.04
N ILE A 136 18.53 -17.73 -20.32
CA ILE A 136 17.66 -17.86 -19.18
C ILE A 136 18.45 -17.70 -17.89
N ASP A 137 17.86 -17.01 -16.89
CA ASP A 137 18.48 -16.66 -15.61
C ASP A 137 17.86 -17.50 -14.48
N PRO A 138 18.20 -18.80 -14.32
CA PRO A 138 17.59 -19.65 -13.30
C PRO A 138 18.35 -19.59 -11.97
N ILE A 139 17.61 -19.78 -10.87
CA ILE A 139 18.14 -20.21 -9.59
C ILE A 139 17.61 -21.61 -9.33
N PHE A 140 18.53 -22.53 -8.98
CA PHE A 140 18.15 -23.88 -8.60
C PHE A 140 18.09 -24.00 -7.08
N ILE A 141 16.93 -24.41 -6.58
CA ILE A 141 16.72 -24.69 -5.17
C ILE A 141 16.37 -26.15 -4.97
N TYR A 142 16.73 -26.70 -3.83
CA TYR A 142 16.35 -28.05 -3.47
C TYR A 142 16.01 -28.18 -1.99
N ASP A 143 15.16 -29.15 -1.70
CA ASP A 143 14.83 -29.55 -0.34
C ASP A 143 15.52 -30.88 -0.03
N PRO A 144 16.49 -30.93 0.91
CA PRO A 144 17.24 -32.15 1.24
C PRO A 144 16.38 -33.28 1.81
N GLU A 145 15.20 -32.98 2.38
CA GLU A 145 14.31 -33.98 2.99
C GLU A 145 13.46 -34.71 1.96
N THR A 146 13.09 -34.04 0.87
CA THR A 146 12.16 -34.58 -0.12
C THR A 146 12.82 -34.97 -1.46
N LEU A 147 14.08 -34.54 -1.69
CA LEU A 147 14.82 -34.86 -2.93
C LEU A 147 15.11 -36.36 -3.06
N PRO A 148 14.64 -37.04 -4.11
CA PRO A 148 15.00 -38.43 -4.36
C PRO A 148 16.50 -38.60 -4.61
N VAL A 149 17.15 -39.44 -3.80
CA VAL A 149 18.59 -39.71 -3.88
C VAL A 149 18.87 -41.19 -4.10
N ARG A 150 20.02 -41.50 -4.69
CA ARG A 150 20.50 -42.88 -4.81
C ARG A 150 20.94 -43.43 -3.45
N PRO A 151 20.96 -44.75 -3.23
CA PRO A 151 21.43 -45.33 -1.98
C PRO A 151 22.83 -44.80 -1.60
N ARG A 152 23.00 -44.24 -0.40
CA ARG A 152 24.24 -43.65 0.15
C ARG A 152 24.71 -42.36 -0.55
N GLU A 153 23.89 -41.73 -1.32
CA GLU A 153 24.20 -40.43 -1.94
C GLU A 153 23.75 -39.31 -0.99
N ASP A 154 24.59 -38.31 -0.80
CA ASP A 154 24.23 -37.10 -0.07
C ASP A 154 23.27 -36.23 -0.92
N PRO A 155 22.18 -35.68 -0.33
CA PRO A 155 21.24 -34.81 -1.06
C PRO A 155 21.91 -33.60 -1.73
N ALA A 156 22.91 -32.98 -1.11
CA ALA A 156 23.61 -31.86 -1.70
C ALA A 156 24.40 -32.29 -2.96
N ASP A 157 25.08 -33.45 -2.90
CA ASP A 157 25.78 -34.00 -4.07
C ASP A 157 24.80 -34.36 -5.19
N ALA A 158 23.64 -34.93 -4.84
CA ALA A 158 22.59 -35.29 -5.80
C ALA A 158 22.08 -34.04 -6.50
N ALA A 159 21.74 -32.99 -5.76
CA ALA A 159 21.27 -31.71 -6.29
C ALA A 159 22.28 -31.07 -7.25
N GLN A 160 23.60 -31.07 -6.89
CA GLN A 160 24.64 -30.56 -7.77
C GLN A 160 24.77 -31.36 -9.08
N ARG A 161 24.59 -32.67 -9.04
CA ARG A 161 24.62 -33.52 -10.25
C ARG A 161 23.41 -33.31 -11.12
N ILE A 162 22.21 -33.15 -10.53
CA ILE A 162 20.98 -32.80 -11.25
C ILE A 162 21.17 -31.45 -11.94
N ALA A 163 21.64 -30.44 -11.23
CA ALA A 163 21.89 -29.09 -11.78
C ALA A 163 22.86 -29.14 -12.97
N ARG A 164 24.00 -29.84 -12.85
CA ARG A 164 24.98 -29.98 -13.95
C ARG A 164 24.37 -30.64 -15.17
N GLN A 165 23.66 -31.77 -14.99
CA GLN A 165 23.01 -32.48 -16.08
C GLN A 165 21.94 -31.67 -16.79
N LEU A 166 21.17 -30.86 -16.03
CA LEU A 166 20.21 -29.93 -16.58
C LEU A 166 20.89 -28.84 -17.41
N ILE A 167 21.96 -28.23 -16.89
CA ILE A 167 22.73 -27.20 -17.59
C ILE A 167 23.31 -27.78 -18.88
N ASP A 168 23.93 -28.96 -18.83
CA ASP A 168 24.53 -29.61 -19.97
C ASP A 168 23.47 -29.91 -21.04
N MET A 169 22.29 -30.43 -20.64
CA MET A 169 21.22 -30.76 -21.58
C MET A 169 20.68 -29.51 -22.27
N MET A 170 20.52 -28.40 -21.56
CA MET A 170 19.97 -27.16 -22.11
C MET A 170 20.99 -26.39 -22.94
N SER A 171 22.28 -26.34 -22.51
CA SER A 171 23.27 -25.40 -23.06
C SER A 171 24.25 -26.03 -24.05
N ALA A 172 24.47 -27.36 -24.00
CA ALA A 172 25.40 -28.03 -24.92
C ALA A 172 24.94 -27.90 -26.37
N ARG A 173 25.91 -27.62 -27.27
CA ARG A 173 25.70 -27.52 -28.72
C ARG A 173 26.00 -28.85 -29.42
N ASP A 174 25.11 -29.22 -30.30
CA ASP A 174 25.31 -30.33 -31.24
C ASP A 174 24.89 -29.95 -32.69
N GLY A 175 24.70 -30.92 -33.59
CA GLY A 175 24.28 -30.68 -34.97
C GLY A 175 22.90 -30.03 -35.12
N HIS A 176 22.09 -30.03 -34.04
CA HIS A 176 20.79 -29.38 -33.94
C HIS A 176 20.83 -28.07 -33.15
N GLY A 177 21.98 -27.59 -32.75
CA GLY A 177 22.15 -26.38 -31.97
C GLY A 177 22.09 -26.57 -30.45
N TYR A 178 21.47 -25.67 -29.73
CA TYR A 178 21.30 -25.71 -28.27
C TYR A 178 19.82 -25.38 -27.92
N VAL A 179 19.39 -25.64 -26.68
CA VAL A 179 18.03 -25.28 -26.25
C VAL A 179 18.02 -23.85 -25.74
N PHE A 180 18.67 -23.57 -24.58
CA PHE A 180 18.92 -22.24 -24.04
C PHE A 180 20.29 -22.18 -23.37
N ARG A 181 20.97 -21.04 -23.48
CA ARG A 181 22.10 -20.70 -22.62
C ARG A 181 21.59 -20.38 -21.23
N MET A 182 22.32 -20.78 -20.18
CA MET A 182 21.98 -20.53 -18.80
C MET A 182 22.95 -19.59 -18.13
N ASP A 183 22.44 -18.51 -17.54
CA ASP A 183 23.18 -17.58 -16.72
C ASP A 183 22.81 -17.73 -15.24
N LEU A 184 23.73 -18.25 -14.45
CA LEU A 184 23.54 -18.53 -13.03
C LEU A 184 24.07 -17.45 -12.10
N ARG A 185 24.44 -16.28 -12.63
CA ARG A 185 25.03 -15.18 -11.83
C ARG A 185 24.07 -14.52 -10.87
N LEU A 186 22.76 -14.68 -11.05
CA LEU A 186 21.73 -14.13 -10.17
C LEU A 186 21.43 -15.00 -8.93
N ARG A 187 22.10 -16.15 -8.79
CA ARG A 187 21.93 -16.98 -7.59
C ARG A 187 22.56 -16.31 -6.36
N PRO A 188 22.06 -16.57 -5.14
CA PRO A 188 22.62 -16.01 -3.91
C PRO A 188 24.15 -16.18 -3.82
N ALA A 189 24.89 -15.09 -3.62
CA ALA A 189 26.34 -15.09 -3.48
C ALA A 189 27.06 -15.97 -4.53
N ALA A 190 26.78 -15.73 -5.80
CA ALA A 190 27.15 -16.60 -6.95
C ALA A 190 28.64 -16.98 -7.03
N GLU A 191 29.53 -16.20 -6.42
CA GLU A 191 30.99 -16.46 -6.40
C GLU A 191 31.36 -17.62 -5.47
N VAL A 192 30.58 -17.87 -4.42
CA VAL A 192 30.92 -18.82 -3.34
C VAL A 192 29.90 -19.94 -3.17
N THR A 193 28.70 -19.80 -3.70
CA THR A 193 27.62 -20.79 -3.55
C THR A 193 27.65 -21.86 -4.65
N PRO A 194 27.22 -23.08 -4.34
CA PRO A 194 27.06 -24.16 -5.34
C PRO A 194 25.96 -23.85 -6.34
N LEU A 195 25.81 -24.66 -7.41
CA LEU A 195 24.85 -24.47 -8.48
C LEU A 195 23.41 -24.59 -8.01
N ALA A 196 23.12 -25.57 -7.17
CA ALA A 196 21.82 -25.74 -6.51
C ALA A 196 21.98 -25.46 -5.00
N ILE A 197 21.05 -24.74 -4.42
CA ILE A 197 21.10 -24.22 -3.08
C ILE A 197 19.98 -24.83 -2.24
N PRO A 198 20.23 -25.28 -0.99
CA PRO A 198 19.15 -25.68 -0.09
C PRO A 198 18.14 -24.55 0.10
N VAL A 199 16.86 -24.87 0.07
CA VAL A 199 15.78 -23.86 0.14
C VAL A 199 15.92 -22.96 1.38
N ASP A 200 16.22 -23.52 2.55
CA ASP A 200 16.39 -22.75 3.79
C ASP A 200 17.60 -21.81 3.76
N ALA A 201 18.70 -22.26 3.14
CA ALA A 201 19.89 -21.43 2.96
C ALA A 201 19.64 -20.25 2.00
N ALA A 202 18.86 -20.49 0.94
CA ALA A 202 18.45 -19.43 0.02
C ALA A 202 17.52 -18.41 0.72
N LEU A 203 16.53 -18.86 1.49
CA LEU A 203 15.64 -18.00 2.28
C LEU A 203 16.43 -17.16 3.29
N SER A 204 17.33 -17.79 4.06
CA SER A 204 18.18 -17.08 5.03
C SER A 204 19.06 -16.01 4.38
N HIS A 205 19.55 -16.24 3.16
CA HIS A 205 20.31 -15.23 2.41
C HIS A 205 19.44 -14.01 2.10
N TYR A 206 18.23 -14.20 1.57
CA TYR A 206 17.35 -13.10 1.19
C TYR A 206 16.76 -12.36 2.39
N GLU A 207 16.63 -13.01 3.54
CA GLU A 207 16.19 -12.36 4.77
C GLU A 207 17.26 -11.47 5.42
N SER A 208 18.54 -11.86 5.33
CA SER A 208 19.61 -11.25 6.15
C SER A 208 20.75 -10.60 5.39
N GLN A 209 21.06 -11.03 4.16
CA GLN A 209 22.27 -10.65 3.43
C GLN A 209 22.01 -10.09 2.02
N ALA A 210 20.78 -10.15 1.54
CA ALA A 210 20.46 -9.76 0.19
C ALA A 210 20.70 -8.27 -0.09
N LEU A 211 21.23 -8.00 -1.27
CA LEU A 211 21.48 -6.68 -1.77
C LEU A 211 20.22 -6.09 -2.42
N THR A 212 20.16 -4.77 -2.46
CA THR A 212 19.05 -4.00 -3.00
C THR A 212 18.68 -4.36 -4.45
N TRP A 213 19.70 -4.64 -5.29
CA TRP A 213 19.46 -5.03 -6.68
C TRP A 213 18.82 -6.42 -6.82
N GLU A 214 19.04 -7.32 -5.85
CA GLU A 214 18.40 -8.64 -5.82
C GLU A 214 16.90 -8.51 -5.62
N GLN A 215 16.45 -7.59 -4.76
CA GLN A 215 15.03 -7.30 -4.58
C GLN A 215 14.36 -6.87 -5.89
N ALA A 216 14.99 -5.96 -6.66
CA ALA A 216 14.48 -5.55 -7.96
C ALA A 216 14.46 -6.71 -8.97
N ALA A 217 15.49 -7.58 -8.98
CA ALA A 217 15.53 -8.76 -9.85
C ALA A 217 14.38 -9.74 -9.56
N PHE A 218 13.98 -9.88 -8.28
CA PHE A 218 12.92 -10.77 -7.87
C PHE A 218 11.50 -10.28 -8.18
N ILE A 219 11.29 -9.03 -8.56
CA ILE A 219 10.00 -8.54 -9.09
C ILE A 219 9.51 -9.45 -10.23
N ARG A 220 10.43 -9.90 -11.07
CA ARG A 220 10.17 -10.75 -12.23
C ARG A 220 10.31 -12.24 -11.96
N SER A 221 10.49 -12.65 -10.72
CA SER A 221 10.75 -14.07 -10.40
C SER A 221 9.47 -14.90 -10.39
N ARG A 222 9.60 -16.18 -10.73
CA ARG A 222 8.56 -17.20 -10.63
C ARG A 222 9.14 -18.61 -10.59
N ALA A 223 8.39 -19.55 -10.03
CA ALA A 223 8.67 -20.97 -10.23
C ALA A 223 8.41 -21.33 -11.70
N ALA A 224 9.40 -21.87 -12.39
CA ALA A 224 9.34 -22.19 -13.82
C ALA A 224 9.25 -23.68 -14.10
N ALA A 225 9.90 -24.52 -13.30
CA ALA A 225 9.97 -25.96 -13.53
C ALA A 225 10.30 -26.73 -12.25
N GLY A 226 10.06 -28.03 -12.24
CA GLY A 226 10.44 -28.99 -11.21
C GLY A 226 9.32 -29.26 -10.20
N ASP A 227 9.64 -29.32 -8.91
CA ASP A 227 8.67 -29.65 -7.86
C ASP A 227 7.53 -28.64 -7.81
N PRO A 228 6.26 -29.04 -7.99
CA PRO A 228 5.10 -28.15 -8.04
C PRO A 228 4.75 -27.53 -6.67
N GLU A 229 5.30 -28.03 -5.56
CA GLU A 229 5.08 -27.49 -4.21
C GLU A 229 6.25 -26.62 -3.75
N LEU A 230 7.50 -27.08 -3.97
CA LEU A 230 8.70 -26.38 -3.49
C LEU A 230 8.90 -25.01 -4.14
N GLY A 231 8.70 -24.91 -5.45
CA GLY A 231 8.84 -23.64 -6.16
C GLY A 231 7.87 -22.56 -5.67
N PRO A 232 6.55 -22.80 -5.63
CA PRO A 232 5.57 -21.89 -5.05
C PRO A 232 5.81 -21.57 -3.57
N TYR A 233 6.19 -22.53 -2.75
CA TYR A 233 6.56 -22.33 -1.34
C TYR A 233 7.68 -21.29 -1.21
N PHE A 234 8.76 -21.46 -1.96
CA PHE A 234 9.89 -20.53 -1.95
C PHE A 234 9.46 -19.11 -2.38
N MET A 235 8.65 -18.99 -3.42
CA MET A 235 8.16 -17.70 -3.91
C MET A 235 7.26 -16.99 -2.89
N GLU A 236 6.44 -17.74 -2.17
CA GLU A 236 5.57 -17.16 -1.12
C GLU A 236 6.41 -16.73 0.09
N ALA A 237 7.38 -17.52 0.51
CA ALA A 237 8.28 -17.16 1.62
C ALA A 237 9.11 -15.90 1.30
N LEU A 238 9.48 -15.65 0.03
CA LEU A 238 10.22 -14.46 -0.39
C LEU A 238 9.34 -13.21 -0.57
N ARG A 239 8.04 -13.34 -0.55
CA ARG A 239 7.12 -12.22 -0.80
C ARG A 239 7.36 -11.01 0.10
N PRO A 240 7.59 -11.15 1.44
CA PRO A 240 7.90 -10.02 2.31
C PRO A 240 9.22 -9.33 1.96
N PHE A 241 10.19 -10.08 1.44
CA PHE A 241 11.45 -9.53 0.95
C PHE A 241 11.25 -8.69 -0.32
N ILE A 242 10.49 -9.19 -1.30
CA ILE A 242 10.26 -8.51 -2.58
C ILE A 242 9.38 -7.27 -2.39
N TRP A 243 8.30 -7.41 -1.62
CA TRP A 243 7.23 -6.43 -1.48
C TRP A 243 7.17 -5.88 -0.06
N ARG A 244 8.21 -5.13 0.33
CA ARG A 244 8.25 -4.48 1.65
C ARG A 244 7.18 -3.41 1.77
N ARG A 245 6.47 -3.38 2.90
CA ARG A 245 5.43 -2.37 3.17
C ARG A 245 6.00 -0.99 3.46
N SER A 246 7.19 -0.90 4.03
CA SER A 246 7.94 0.34 4.22
C SER A 246 8.86 0.56 3.04
N LEU A 247 8.78 1.72 2.42
CA LEU A 247 9.68 2.12 1.35
C LEU A 247 11.11 2.18 1.85
N ASP A 248 11.94 1.37 1.26
CA ASP A 248 13.37 1.55 1.33
C ASP A 248 13.82 2.49 0.19
N PHE A 249 13.76 3.81 0.44
CA PHE A 249 14.25 4.80 -0.53
C PHE A 249 15.73 4.62 -0.84
N GLY A 250 16.50 4.05 0.08
CA GLY A 250 17.84 3.60 -0.19
C GLY A 250 17.93 2.63 -1.34
N THR A 251 16.96 1.73 -1.44
CA THR A 251 16.84 0.79 -2.56
C THR A 251 16.67 1.54 -3.88
N ILE A 252 15.78 2.53 -3.92
CA ILE A 252 15.50 3.30 -5.15
C ILE A 252 16.71 4.16 -5.54
N ASP A 253 17.34 4.84 -4.58
CA ASP A 253 18.54 5.64 -4.82
C ASP A 253 19.72 4.79 -5.27
N GLU A 254 19.93 3.61 -4.69
CA GLU A 254 20.99 2.68 -5.10
C GLU A 254 20.72 2.13 -6.51
N ILE A 255 19.48 1.77 -6.82
CA ILE A 255 19.11 1.32 -8.16
C ILE A 255 19.21 2.48 -9.16
N ALA A 256 18.80 3.70 -8.80
CA ALA A 256 18.95 4.88 -9.62
C ALA A 256 20.43 5.26 -9.79
N ALA A 257 21.24 5.12 -8.75
CA ALA A 257 22.69 5.32 -8.83
C ALA A 257 23.37 4.26 -9.71
N LEU A 258 22.99 2.99 -9.55
CA LEU A 258 23.48 1.89 -10.38
C LEU A 258 23.09 2.10 -11.85
N THR A 259 21.87 2.52 -12.12
CA THR A 259 21.41 2.80 -13.49
C THR A 259 22.13 4.00 -14.09
N ARG A 260 22.36 5.05 -13.30
CA ARG A 260 23.20 6.20 -13.72
C ARG A 260 24.64 5.77 -14.02
N GLN A 261 25.25 4.97 -13.14
CA GLN A 261 26.60 4.45 -13.34
C GLN A 261 26.69 3.59 -14.60
N ILE A 262 25.69 2.74 -14.86
CA ILE A 262 25.61 1.94 -16.08
C ILE A 262 25.41 2.86 -17.28
N ARG A 263 24.49 3.84 -17.21
CA ARG A 263 24.27 4.82 -18.27
C ARG A 263 25.54 5.62 -18.57
N ASP A 264 26.21 6.16 -17.53
CA ASP A 264 27.45 6.94 -17.70
C ASP A 264 28.61 6.11 -18.26
N HIS A 265 28.67 4.83 -17.90
CA HIS A 265 29.70 3.93 -18.42
C HIS A 265 29.47 3.58 -19.89
N TYR A 266 28.24 3.33 -20.31
CA TYR A 266 27.89 2.87 -21.67
C TYR A 266 27.44 4.01 -22.60
N SER A 267 26.94 5.14 -22.10
CA SER A 267 26.41 6.25 -22.88
C SER A 267 27.38 7.41 -23.07
N LYS A 268 28.54 7.41 -22.41
CA LYS A 268 29.58 8.43 -22.69
C LYS A 268 30.03 8.30 -24.14
N GLY A 269 29.32 8.97 -25.04
CA GLY A 269 29.64 9.07 -26.46
C GLY A 269 28.79 8.23 -27.40
N GLN A 270 27.79 7.49 -26.94
CA GLN A 270 26.84 6.82 -27.83
C GLN A 270 25.68 7.78 -28.19
N LEU A 271 25.85 8.52 -29.25
CA LEU A 271 24.73 9.09 -29.99
C LEU A 271 23.96 7.95 -30.67
N LEU A 272 22.66 8.11 -30.85
CA LEU A 272 21.86 7.18 -31.64
C LEU A 272 22.47 7.06 -33.04
N GLY A 273 22.80 5.84 -33.44
CA GLY A 273 23.48 5.56 -34.70
C GLY A 273 24.09 4.16 -34.73
N PRO A 274 24.95 3.86 -35.71
CA PRO A 274 25.66 2.58 -35.75
C PRO A 274 26.43 2.30 -34.45
N GLY A 275 26.25 1.10 -33.91
CA GLY A 275 26.83 0.71 -32.63
C GLY A 275 25.99 1.07 -31.39
N PHE A 276 24.84 1.74 -31.51
CA PHE A 276 23.95 2.08 -30.42
C PHE A 276 23.37 0.83 -29.74
N ASP A 277 23.47 0.75 -28.42
CA ASP A 277 22.94 -0.37 -27.61
C ASP A 277 21.45 -0.09 -27.27
N LEU A 278 20.53 -0.82 -27.90
CA LEU A 278 19.08 -0.70 -27.69
C LEU A 278 18.65 -1.00 -26.25
N LYS A 279 19.43 -1.80 -25.52
CA LYS A 279 19.11 -2.16 -24.14
C LYS A 279 19.63 -1.15 -23.12
N ARG A 280 20.89 -0.71 -23.28
CA ARG A 280 21.64 0.09 -22.29
C ARG A 280 21.82 1.55 -22.68
N GLY A 281 21.64 1.89 -23.95
CA GLY A 281 21.73 3.25 -24.47
C GLY A 281 20.64 4.14 -23.86
N ARG A 282 20.84 5.45 -23.97
CA ARG A 282 19.86 6.44 -23.48
C ARG A 282 18.54 6.30 -24.22
N GLY A 283 17.43 6.20 -23.51
CA GLY A 283 16.10 5.91 -24.08
C GLY A 283 15.90 4.44 -24.48
N GLY A 284 16.76 3.51 -23.99
CA GLY A 284 16.69 2.10 -24.32
C GLY A 284 15.73 1.29 -23.44
N ILE A 285 15.64 -0.01 -23.74
CA ILE A 285 14.74 -0.98 -23.08
C ILE A 285 14.88 -0.93 -21.56
N ARG A 286 16.10 -0.83 -21.04
CA ARG A 286 16.38 -0.85 -19.61
C ARG A 286 15.82 0.37 -18.88
N GLU A 287 15.70 1.52 -19.53
CA GLU A 287 15.11 2.71 -18.91
C GLU A 287 13.59 2.54 -18.70
N VAL A 288 12.89 1.89 -19.65
CA VAL A 288 11.47 1.56 -19.49
C VAL A 288 11.26 0.50 -18.40
N GLU A 289 12.07 -0.57 -18.43
CA GLU A 289 12.03 -1.62 -17.40
C GLU A 289 12.27 -1.04 -16.02
N PHE A 290 13.26 -0.16 -15.90
CA PHE A 290 13.61 0.44 -14.62
C PHE A 290 12.56 1.44 -14.13
N PHE A 291 12.02 2.29 -15.01
CA PHE A 291 10.91 3.19 -14.67
C PHE A 291 9.74 2.41 -14.05
N THR A 292 9.37 1.32 -14.70
CA THR A 292 8.28 0.46 -14.24
C THR A 292 8.58 -0.20 -12.89
N GLN A 293 9.77 -0.81 -12.76
CA GLN A 293 10.19 -1.49 -11.51
C GLN A 293 10.35 -0.52 -10.34
N ALA A 294 10.82 0.70 -10.59
CA ALA A 294 10.92 1.73 -9.55
C ALA A 294 9.54 2.04 -8.95
N HIS A 295 8.54 2.27 -9.81
CA HIS A 295 7.17 2.48 -9.34
C HIS A 295 6.57 1.24 -8.65
N GLN A 296 6.89 0.03 -9.12
CA GLN A 296 6.46 -1.20 -8.46
C GLN A 296 7.08 -1.36 -7.07
N LEU A 297 8.36 -1.05 -6.90
CA LEU A 297 9.02 -1.08 -5.59
C LEU A 297 8.42 -0.05 -4.64
N ILE A 298 8.12 1.16 -5.13
CA ILE A 298 7.52 2.24 -4.35
C ILE A 298 6.11 1.87 -3.86
N HIS A 299 5.28 1.32 -4.73
CA HIS A 299 3.85 1.19 -4.46
C HIS A 299 3.38 -0.26 -4.24
N GLY A 300 4.12 -1.26 -4.76
CA GLY A 300 3.69 -2.66 -4.79
C GLY A 300 3.65 -3.35 -3.43
N GLY A 301 4.40 -2.85 -2.44
CA GLY A 301 4.33 -3.36 -1.08
C GLY A 301 2.96 -3.13 -0.43
N ARG A 302 2.30 -2.03 -0.78
CA ARG A 302 0.98 -1.63 -0.27
C ARG A 302 -0.16 -2.01 -1.21
N ASN A 303 0.11 -2.06 -2.52
CA ASN A 303 -0.88 -2.37 -3.54
C ASN A 303 -0.53 -3.64 -4.32
N PRO A 304 -1.11 -4.80 -3.96
CA PRO A 304 -0.84 -6.07 -4.66
C PRO A 304 -1.20 -6.08 -6.15
N ALA A 305 -2.08 -5.19 -6.60
CA ALA A 305 -2.44 -5.09 -8.02
C ALA A 305 -1.26 -4.66 -8.91
N LEU A 306 -0.21 -4.06 -8.32
CA LEU A 306 0.98 -3.60 -9.04
C LEU A 306 2.08 -4.68 -9.17
N ARG A 307 1.87 -5.89 -8.62
CA ARG A 307 2.87 -6.95 -8.56
C ARG A 307 2.91 -7.80 -9.83
N ALA A 308 2.68 -7.17 -10.98
CA ALA A 308 2.84 -7.81 -12.28
C ALA A 308 4.32 -8.09 -12.57
N ARG A 309 4.62 -9.21 -13.26
CA ARG A 309 5.99 -9.63 -13.57
C ARG A 309 6.48 -9.08 -14.90
N SER A 310 5.60 -8.97 -15.91
CA SER A 310 5.94 -8.38 -17.19
C SER A 310 5.93 -6.85 -17.12
N THR A 311 6.80 -6.21 -17.90
CA THR A 311 6.89 -4.75 -17.99
C THR A 311 5.59 -4.13 -18.48
N LEU A 312 4.95 -4.73 -19.46
CA LEU A 312 3.71 -4.23 -20.05
C LEU A 312 2.52 -4.33 -19.10
N ASP A 313 2.32 -5.50 -18.47
CA ASP A 313 1.26 -5.69 -17.48
C ASP A 313 1.46 -4.75 -16.27
N ALA A 314 2.71 -4.47 -15.90
CA ALA A 314 3.03 -3.55 -14.82
C ALA A 314 2.73 -2.09 -15.19
N LEU A 315 3.05 -1.64 -16.41
CA LEU A 315 2.66 -0.32 -16.91
C LEU A 315 1.15 -0.15 -16.96
N ASP A 316 0.42 -1.17 -17.42
CA ASP A 316 -1.05 -1.17 -17.44
C ASP A 316 -1.62 -1.09 -16.00
N ALA A 317 -1.05 -1.84 -15.07
CA ALA A 317 -1.46 -1.81 -13.67
C ALA A 317 -1.16 -0.45 -13.02
N LEU A 318 0.00 0.15 -13.26
CA LEU A 318 0.37 1.48 -12.77
C LEU A 318 -0.59 2.56 -13.30
N SER A 319 -0.95 2.48 -14.56
CA SER A 319 -1.93 3.39 -15.18
C SER A 319 -3.33 3.21 -14.60
N ALA A 320 -3.78 1.95 -14.44
CA ALA A 320 -5.09 1.63 -13.88
C ALA A 320 -5.24 2.09 -12.41
N GLN A 321 -4.14 2.21 -11.68
CA GLN A 321 -4.11 2.71 -10.30
C GLN A 321 -3.83 4.23 -10.22
N GLY A 322 -3.73 4.93 -11.35
CA GLY A 322 -3.51 6.38 -11.40
C GLY A 322 -2.10 6.85 -10.95
N ILE A 323 -1.14 5.92 -10.87
CA ILE A 323 0.24 6.24 -10.46
C ILE A 323 1.03 6.85 -11.62
N VAL A 324 0.81 6.33 -12.82
CA VAL A 324 1.38 6.85 -14.07
C VAL A 324 0.24 7.34 -14.95
N PRO A 325 0.34 8.55 -15.57
CA PRO A 325 -0.66 9.04 -16.50
C PRO A 325 -0.92 8.05 -17.64
N ARG A 326 -2.17 7.89 -18.03
CA ARG A 326 -2.57 6.89 -19.03
C ARG A 326 -1.84 7.06 -20.37
N GLU A 327 -1.66 8.31 -20.79
CA GLU A 327 -0.97 8.63 -22.04
C GLU A 327 0.51 8.26 -21.97
N GLU A 328 1.18 8.55 -20.86
CA GLU A 328 2.58 8.23 -20.63
C GLU A 328 2.81 6.70 -20.56
N ALA A 329 1.96 5.97 -19.83
CA ALA A 329 2.03 4.52 -19.77
C ALA A 329 1.82 3.86 -21.15
N ALA A 330 0.85 4.34 -21.93
CA ALA A 330 0.57 3.85 -23.28
C ALA A 330 1.72 4.15 -24.26
N MET A 331 2.33 5.33 -24.16
CA MET A 331 3.51 5.73 -24.93
C MET A 331 4.70 4.82 -24.61
N LEU A 332 5.03 4.66 -23.32
CA LEU A 332 6.13 3.78 -22.89
C LEU A 332 5.91 2.33 -23.31
N ALA A 333 4.69 1.81 -23.20
CA ALA A 333 4.35 0.46 -23.66
C ALA A 333 4.54 0.31 -25.19
N GLY A 334 4.13 1.31 -25.98
CA GLY A 334 4.35 1.36 -27.42
C GLY A 334 5.84 1.37 -27.78
N HIS A 335 6.61 2.24 -27.13
CA HIS A 335 8.06 2.35 -27.34
C HIS A 335 8.81 1.09 -26.87
N TYR A 336 8.41 0.51 -25.76
CA TYR A 336 8.97 -0.77 -25.30
C TYR A 336 8.78 -1.88 -26.35
N ARG A 337 7.57 -2.01 -26.92
CA ARG A 337 7.30 -2.98 -28.01
C ARG A 337 8.18 -2.71 -29.22
N SER A 338 8.33 -1.45 -29.61
CA SER A 338 9.18 -1.07 -30.76
C SER A 338 10.65 -1.42 -30.51
N LEU A 339 11.21 -1.05 -29.38
CA LEU A 339 12.60 -1.37 -29.02
C LEU A 339 12.83 -2.90 -28.97
N ARG A 340 11.88 -3.66 -28.39
CA ARG A 340 11.95 -5.10 -28.33
C ARG A 340 11.83 -5.75 -29.73
N THR A 341 11.02 -5.19 -30.60
CA THR A 341 10.92 -5.64 -31.99
C THR A 341 12.25 -5.46 -32.70
N PHE A 342 12.90 -4.31 -32.57
CA PHE A 342 14.23 -4.12 -33.17
C PHE A 342 15.30 -5.04 -32.55
N GLU A 343 15.27 -5.26 -31.25
CA GLU A 343 16.12 -6.23 -30.57
C GLU A 343 15.91 -7.66 -31.14
N HIS A 344 14.68 -8.05 -31.41
CA HIS A 344 14.38 -9.33 -32.08
C HIS A 344 14.99 -9.41 -33.48
N ARG A 345 14.92 -8.33 -34.28
CA ARG A 345 15.49 -8.31 -35.64
C ARG A 345 16.99 -8.51 -35.60
N LEU A 346 17.69 -7.86 -34.65
CA LEU A 346 19.13 -8.06 -34.45
C LEU A 346 19.47 -9.53 -34.15
N GLN A 347 18.69 -10.16 -33.26
CA GLN A 347 18.95 -11.55 -32.84
C GLN A 347 18.57 -12.58 -33.89
N MET A 348 17.58 -12.30 -34.73
CA MET A 348 17.12 -13.20 -35.79
C MET A 348 18.14 -13.45 -36.89
N VAL A 349 19.09 -12.50 -37.12
CA VAL A 349 20.06 -12.61 -38.23
C VAL A 349 20.87 -13.89 -38.10
N ASP A 350 21.50 -14.10 -36.91
CA ASP A 350 22.46 -15.22 -36.72
C ASP A 350 22.25 -15.99 -35.39
N ASP A 351 21.08 -15.91 -34.77
CA ASP A 351 20.82 -16.47 -33.42
C ASP A 351 21.88 -16.06 -32.38
N GLN A 352 22.26 -14.77 -32.39
CA GLN A 352 23.23 -14.22 -31.47
C GLN A 352 22.59 -13.33 -30.43
N GLN A 353 23.09 -13.39 -29.20
CA GLN A 353 22.68 -12.48 -28.10
C GLN A 353 23.34 -11.11 -28.31
N THR A 354 22.71 -10.28 -29.12
CA THR A 354 23.14 -8.90 -29.35
C THR A 354 22.05 -7.90 -29.05
N HIS A 355 22.45 -6.73 -28.62
CA HIS A 355 21.57 -5.60 -28.32
C HIS A 355 22.01 -4.32 -29.03
N SER A 356 23.18 -4.37 -29.71
CA SER A 356 23.76 -3.21 -30.35
C SER A 356 23.48 -3.23 -31.86
N LEU A 357 23.13 -2.07 -32.40
CA LEU A 357 23.05 -1.88 -33.83
C LEU A 357 24.40 -2.19 -34.48
N PRO A 358 24.44 -2.84 -35.65
CA PRO A 358 25.68 -3.06 -36.36
C PRO A 358 26.43 -1.77 -36.62
N GLN A 359 27.76 -1.80 -36.48
CA GLN A 359 28.63 -0.66 -36.86
C GLN A 359 28.88 -0.62 -38.37
N ASP A 360 28.90 -1.78 -39.01
CA ASP A 360 29.00 -1.89 -40.46
C ASP A 360 27.69 -1.46 -41.13
N PRO A 361 27.72 -0.48 -42.07
CA PRO A 361 26.52 -0.01 -42.72
C PRO A 361 25.76 -1.08 -43.50
N ALA A 362 26.43 -2.01 -44.16
CA ALA A 362 25.78 -3.09 -44.90
C ALA A 362 25.04 -4.08 -43.97
N ALA A 363 25.62 -4.36 -42.78
CA ALA A 363 24.98 -5.18 -41.77
C ALA A 363 23.78 -4.45 -41.14
N LEU A 364 23.84 -3.14 -40.93
CA LEU A 364 22.74 -2.32 -40.47
C LEU A 364 21.59 -2.29 -41.49
N ASP A 365 21.89 -2.09 -42.77
CA ASP A 365 20.91 -2.15 -43.86
C ASP A 365 20.25 -3.53 -43.89
N ASN A 366 21.02 -4.59 -43.71
CA ASN A 366 20.49 -5.95 -43.69
C ASN A 366 19.43 -6.16 -42.58
N VAL A 367 19.68 -5.66 -41.37
CA VAL A 367 18.71 -5.70 -40.26
C VAL A 367 17.47 -4.85 -40.56
N ALA A 368 17.66 -3.67 -41.14
CA ALA A 368 16.57 -2.79 -41.54
C ALA A 368 15.67 -3.46 -42.57
N MET A 369 16.28 -4.06 -43.61
CA MET A 369 15.55 -4.81 -44.66
C MET A 369 14.84 -6.04 -44.09
N LEU A 370 15.43 -6.77 -43.13
CA LEU A 370 14.77 -7.87 -42.42
C LEU A 370 13.49 -7.38 -41.72
N HIS A 371 13.52 -6.18 -41.12
CA HIS A 371 12.35 -5.55 -40.49
C HIS A 371 11.32 -5.10 -41.53
N GLY A 372 11.73 -4.82 -42.77
CA GLY A 372 10.89 -4.28 -43.84
C GLY A 372 11.07 -2.79 -44.05
N LEU A 373 12.14 -2.18 -43.54
CA LEU A 373 12.58 -0.81 -43.79
C LEU A 373 13.51 -0.75 -45.00
N ALA A 374 13.64 0.42 -45.59
CA ALA A 374 14.44 0.62 -46.80
C ALA A 374 15.94 0.41 -46.56
N ASP A 375 16.47 0.96 -45.49
CA ASP A 375 17.89 0.93 -45.13
C ASP A 375 18.10 1.22 -43.63
N GLY A 376 19.34 1.21 -43.21
CA GLY A 376 19.75 1.50 -41.83
C GLY A 376 19.47 2.93 -41.39
N ALA A 377 19.46 3.90 -42.32
CA ALA A 377 19.13 5.28 -42.02
C ALA A 377 17.63 5.42 -41.60
N ALA A 378 16.75 4.72 -42.33
CA ALA A 378 15.33 4.64 -41.99
C ALA A 378 15.10 3.95 -40.61
N MET A 379 15.92 2.95 -40.26
CA MET A 379 15.87 2.30 -38.94
C MET A 379 16.31 3.24 -37.82
N ILE A 380 17.39 4.01 -38.02
CA ILE A 380 17.86 5.01 -37.05
C ILE A 380 16.79 6.09 -36.85
N ALA A 381 16.21 6.61 -37.93
CA ALA A 381 15.15 7.62 -37.87
C ALA A 381 13.89 7.10 -37.12
N ALA A 382 13.53 5.84 -37.30
CA ALA A 382 12.42 5.22 -36.55
C ALA A 382 12.73 5.09 -35.05
N LEU A 383 13.98 4.94 -34.66
CA LEU A 383 14.43 4.85 -33.27
C LEU A 383 14.56 6.21 -32.57
N GLU A 384 14.77 7.31 -33.32
CA GLU A 384 15.04 8.64 -32.76
C GLU A 384 13.89 9.15 -31.89
N GLY A 385 12.66 9.10 -32.37
CA GLY A 385 11.49 9.47 -31.59
C GLY A 385 11.30 8.57 -30.36
N VAL A 386 11.43 7.26 -30.57
CA VAL A 386 11.27 6.25 -29.50
C VAL A 386 12.26 6.46 -28.36
N THR A 387 13.55 6.60 -28.68
CA THR A 387 14.60 6.78 -27.65
C THR A 387 14.53 8.17 -27.01
N GLY A 388 14.13 9.21 -27.77
CA GLY A 388 13.94 10.56 -27.24
C GLY A 388 12.85 10.64 -26.19
N ASP A 389 11.68 10.07 -26.47
CA ASP A 389 10.52 10.08 -25.58
C ASP A 389 10.79 9.28 -24.29
N VAL A 390 11.33 8.06 -24.44
CA VAL A 390 11.71 7.23 -23.27
C VAL A 390 12.74 7.94 -22.39
N ALA A 391 13.76 8.56 -22.99
CA ALA A 391 14.77 9.30 -22.24
C ALA A 391 14.16 10.51 -21.52
N GLY A 392 13.20 11.21 -22.14
CA GLY A 392 12.50 12.35 -21.53
C GLY A 392 11.75 11.95 -20.26
N VAL A 393 10.97 10.87 -20.31
CA VAL A 393 10.25 10.36 -19.14
C VAL A 393 11.21 9.88 -18.05
N TYR A 394 12.24 9.16 -18.44
CA TYR A 394 13.24 8.66 -17.49
C TYR A 394 14.05 9.79 -16.84
N ASP A 395 14.44 10.83 -17.61
CA ASP A 395 15.11 12.01 -17.08
C ASP A 395 14.19 12.79 -16.13
N GLY A 396 12.88 12.83 -16.40
CA GLY A 396 11.86 13.39 -15.52
C GLY A 396 11.79 12.64 -14.17
N LEU A 397 11.84 11.30 -14.18
CA LEU A 397 11.90 10.49 -12.96
C LEU A 397 13.17 10.81 -12.15
N ILE A 398 14.34 10.94 -12.81
CA ILE A 398 15.60 11.29 -12.14
C ILE A 398 15.59 12.75 -11.65
N ALA A 399 15.05 13.69 -12.43
CA ALA A 399 14.99 15.11 -12.09
C ALA A 399 14.03 15.39 -10.93
N SER A 400 12.90 14.69 -10.86
CA SER A 400 11.98 14.77 -9.72
C SER A 400 12.65 14.33 -8.41
N GLN A 401 13.68 13.49 -8.48
CA GLN A 401 14.55 13.11 -7.37
C GLN A 401 15.65 14.16 -7.09
N ARG A 402 15.99 15.04 -8.05
CA ARG A 402 16.98 16.11 -7.92
C ARG A 402 16.42 17.46 -7.48
N ALA A 403 15.12 17.70 -7.68
CA ALA A 403 14.50 19.00 -7.40
C ALA A 403 14.54 19.41 -5.89
N GLY A 404 15.21 18.63 -5.07
CA GLY A 404 15.54 18.94 -3.68
C GLY A 404 16.97 19.42 -3.40
N SER A 405 17.82 19.66 -4.40
CA SER A 405 19.25 19.86 -4.09
C SER A 405 19.95 21.09 -4.70
N ASP A 406 19.29 21.97 -5.44
CA ASP A 406 20.00 23.02 -6.18
C ASP A 406 19.40 24.44 -6.17
N ASP A 407 18.75 24.89 -5.06
CA ASP A 407 18.56 26.33 -4.84
C ASP A 407 18.74 26.69 -3.36
N ALA A 408 19.74 27.49 -3.05
CA ALA A 408 19.97 28.21 -1.80
C ALA A 408 20.06 27.40 -0.49
N ALA A 409 20.65 26.21 -0.50
CA ALA A 409 20.84 25.46 0.73
C ALA A 409 21.82 26.17 1.68
N ILE A 410 21.40 26.32 2.96
CA ILE A 410 22.24 26.83 4.04
C ILE A 410 23.55 26.05 4.06
N THR A 411 24.67 26.73 3.89
CA THR A 411 25.98 26.07 3.98
C THR A 411 26.34 25.87 5.45
N LEU A 412 26.19 24.65 5.93
CA LEU A 412 26.44 24.32 7.34
C LEU A 412 27.92 24.00 7.59
N SER A 413 28.63 24.96 8.14
CA SER A 413 30.03 24.76 8.59
C SER A 413 30.12 23.78 9.77
N SER A 414 31.26 23.10 9.90
CA SER A 414 31.61 22.37 11.12
C SER A 414 32.15 23.29 12.22
N ASP A 415 32.52 24.51 11.86
CA ASP A 415 32.95 25.54 12.80
C ASP A 415 31.72 26.10 13.55
N PRO A 416 31.74 26.12 14.89
CA PRO A 416 30.60 26.57 15.69
C PRO A 416 30.18 28.01 15.44
N GLU A 417 31.16 28.94 15.28
CA GLU A 417 30.85 30.35 15.09
C GLU A 417 30.24 30.63 13.74
N LEU A 418 30.79 30.01 12.66
CA LEU A 418 30.22 30.09 11.31
C LEU A 418 28.85 29.40 11.20
N LEU A 419 28.61 28.36 11.99
CA LEU A 419 27.29 27.70 12.06
C LEU A 419 26.25 28.62 12.68
N VAL A 420 26.57 29.29 13.76
CA VAL A 420 25.67 30.28 14.41
C VAL A 420 25.31 31.41 13.45
N ASP A 421 26.29 31.96 12.73
CA ASP A 421 26.07 33.03 11.74
C ASP A 421 25.17 32.55 10.60
N ALA A 422 25.37 31.32 10.11
CA ALA A 422 24.54 30.74 9.06
C ALA A 422 23.09 30.53 9.51
N LEU A 423 22.88 30.02 10.72
CA LEU A 423 21.54 29.83 11.31
C LEU A 423 20.83 31.16 11.56
N ALA A 424 21.55 32.17 12.07
CA ALA A 424 21.00 33.51 12.25
C ALA A 424 20.61 34.17 10.92
N SER A 425 21.47 34.04 9.91
CA SER A 425 21.19 34.56 8.56
C SER A 425 20.00 33.87 7.88
N ALA A 426 19.72 32.63 8.23
CA ALA A 426 18.56 31.87 7.75
C ALA A 426 17.26 32.22 8.51
N GLY A 427 17.30 33.09 9.50
CA GLY A 427 16.11 33.53 10.25
C GLY A 427 15.68 32.58 11.36
N LEU A 428 16.57 31.70 11.81
CA LEU A 428 16.27 30.77 12.92
C LEU A 428 16.43 31.43 14.27
N GLU A 429 15.46 31.17 15.18
CA GLU A 429 15.45 31.68 16.54
C GLU A 429 16.53 30.98 17.41
N ALA A 430 17.12 31.71 18.34
CA ALA A 430 18.13 31.23 19.29
C ALA A 430 19.26 30.42 18.59
N PRO A 431 19.99 31.01 17.61
CA PRO A 431 20.93 30.31 16.74
C PRO A 431 22.07 29.62 17.50
N GLU A 432 22.51 30.13 18.66
CA GLU A 432 23.54 29.53 19.51
C GLU A 432 23.04 28.20 20.12
N ALA A 433 21.80 28.19 20.63
CA ALA A 433 21.20 26.98 21.19
C ALA A 433 20.93 25.93 20.09
N LEU A 434 20.54 26.38 18.91
CA LEU A 434 20.32 25.50 17.76
C LEU A 434 21.62 24.95 17.21
N ALA A 435 22.71 25.74 17.13
CA ALA A 435 24.04 25.27 16.73
C ALA A 435 24.52 24.15 17.65
N ALA A 436 24.35 24.31 18.98
CA ALA A 436 24.68 23.25 19.94
C ALA A 436 23.86 21.97 19.70
N ARG A 437 22.57 22.07 19.34
CA ARG A 437 21.72 20.92 18.99
C ARG A 437 22.22 20.24 17.70
N VAL A 438 22.49 21.00 16.65
CA VAL A 438 23.02 20.49 15.39
C VAL A 438 24.33 19.73 15.61
N GLN A 439 25.22 20.27 16.45
CA GLN A 439 26.46 19.59 16.81
C GLN A 439 26.21 18.29 17.59
N ALA A 440 25.26 18.29 18.53
CA ALA A 440 24.86 17.08 19.24
C ALA A 440 24.30 16.00 18.31
N TRP A 441 23.48 16.38 17.32
CA TRP A 441 22.98 15.47 16.29
C TRP A 441 24.13 14.87 15.45
N ARG A 442 25.06 15.71 14.99
CA ARG A 442 26.25 15.30 14.24
C ARG A 442 27.19 14.40 15.04
N GLY A 443 27.32 14.69 16.34
CA GLY A 443 28.15 13.92 17.27
C GLY A 443 27.62 12.52 17.59
N GLY A 444 26.44 12.13 17.07
CA GLY A 444 25.83 10.83 17.32
C GLY A 444 25.28 10.66 18.75
N ALA A 445 24.95 11.76 19.44
CA ALA A 445 24.30 11.75 20.73
C ALA A 445 22.94 11.02 20.66
N VAL A 446 22.28 11.10 19.52
CA VAL A 446 20.98 10.44 19.26
C VAL A 446 21.20 9.04 18.68
N ARG A 447 20.52 8.03 19.23
CA ARG A 447 20.64 6.62 18.81
C ARG A 447 20.43 6.44 17.30
N ALA A 448 19.47 7.13 16.75
CA ALA A 448 19.09 7.10 15.35
C ALA A 448 20.21 7.55 14.38
N LEU A 449 21.14 8.39 14.84
CA LEU A 449 22.25 8.95 14.06
C LEU A 449 23.61 8.31 14.36
N ARG A 450 23.65 7.20 15.08
CA ARG A 450 24.91 6.49 15.39
C ARG A 450 25.54 5.80 14.19
N SER A 451 24.73 5.33 13.22
CA SER A 451 25.25 4.69 12.02
C SER A 451 25.84 5.71 11.03
N ALA A 452 26.89 5.33 10.31
CA ALA A 452 27.48 6.20 9.28
C ALA A 452 26.48 6.53 8.16
N ALA A 453 25.67 5.57 7.78
CA ALA A 453 24.61 5.75 6.78
C ALA A 453 23.52 6.72 7.26
N GLY A 454 23.09 6.60 8.52
CA GLY A 454 22.12 7.51 9.13
C GLY A 454 22.63 8.95 9.21
N ARG A 455 23.86 9.15 9.62
CA ARG A 455 24.48 10.49 9.63
C ARG A 455 24.60 11.08 8.23
N LYS A 456 25.05 10.28 7.24
CA LYS A 456 25.15 10.75 5.85
C LYS A 456 23.80 11.18 5.29
N ALA A 457 22.74 10.39 5.53
CA ALA A 457 21.38 10.73 5.09
C ALA A 457 20.85 11.98 5.81
N PHE A 458 21.14 12.14 7.10
CA PHE A 458 20.75 13.30 7.89
C PHE A 458 21.45 14.58 7.40
N GLU A 459 22.79 14.55 7.21
CA GLU A 459 23.55 15.69 6.69
C GLU A 459 23.05 16.17 5.33
N ALA A 460 22.61 15.25 4.48
CA ALA A 460 22.06 15.57 3.17
C ALA A 460 20.72 16.31 3.24
N VAL A 461 19.92 16.09 4.29
CA VAL A 461 18.59 16.71 4.45
C VAL A 461 18.60 17.91 5.39
N LEU A 462 19.64 18.01 6.23
CA LEU A 462 19.70 19.00 7.31
C LEU A 462 19.59 20.47 6.83
N PRO A 463 20.24 20.92 5.74
CA PRO A 463 20.08 22.28 5.25
C PRO A 463 18.61 22.62 4.92
N ALA A 464 17.96 21.83 4.09
CA ALA A 464 16.58 22.04 3.70
C ALA A 464 15.59 21.88 4.88
N LEU A 465 15.92 21.01 5.83
CA LEU A 465 15.14 20.86 7.07
C LEU A 465 15.22 22.13 7.94
N LEU A 466 16.40 22.73 8.06
CA LEU A 466 16.57 23.98 8.81
C LEU A 466 15.90 25.17 8.11
N GLU A 467 15.91 25.22 6.78
CA GLU A 467 15.12 26.20 6.00
C GLU A 467 13.62 26.03 6.27
N ALA A 468 13.10 24.82 6.25
CA ALA A 468 11.71 24.56 6.57
C ALA A 468 11.36 24.93 8.03
N PHE A 469 12.28 24.72 8.98
CA PHE A 469 12.10 25.19 10.36
C PHE A 469 12.18 26.71 10.50
N ALA A 470 12.97 27.39 9.65
CA ALA A 470 13.03 28.86 9.66
C ALA A 470 11.68 29.49 9.24
N GLU A 471 10.96 28.82 8.37
CA GLU A 471 9.60 29.19 7.95
C GLU A 471 8.52 28.69 8.92
N ALA A 472 8.89 27.83 9.87
CA ALA A 472 7.94 27.21 10.79
C ALA A 472 7.31 28.25 11.73
N PRO A 473 6.01 28.20 11.93
CA PRO A 473 5.29 29.18 12.79
C PRO A 473 5.62 29.09 14.28
N ASP A 474 6.04 27.94 14.77
CA ASP A 474 6.53 27.65 16.11
C ASP A 474 7.87 26.92 16.00
N GLN A 475 8.94 27.65 15.69
CA GLN A 475 10.26 27.10 15.48
C GLN A 475 10.76 26.30 16.70
N ALA A 476 10.61 26.86 17.89
CA ALA A 476 11.07 26.24 19.14
C ALA A 476 10.30 24.95 19.44
N GLY A 477 8.97 24.97 19.32
CA GLY A 477 8.12 23.78 19.50
C GLY A 477 8.38 22.70 18.47
N ALA A 478 8.51 23.07 17.19
CA ALA A 478 8.81 22.14 16.11
C ALA A 478 10.16 21.45 16.29
N LEU A 479 11.20 22.21 16.64
CA LEU A 479 12.54 21.68 16.92
C LEU A 479 12.58 20.75 18.14
N ASN A 480 11.80 21.05 19.20
CA ASN A 480 11.71 20.17 20.36
C ASN A 480 11.03 18.84 20.01
N ARG A 481 9.93 18.89 19.26
CA ARG A 481 9.23 17.67 18.79
C ARG A 481 10.05 16.91 17.78
N PHE A 482 10.88 17.58 17.00
CA PHE A 482 11.85 16.92 16.11
C PHE A 482 12.95 16.19 16.89
N ASP A 483 13.47 16.76 17.98
CA ASP A 483 14.37 16.04 18.89
C ASP A 483 13.72 14.78 19.45
N ASP A 484 12.46 14.86 19.85
CA ASP A 484 11.71 13.70 20.35
C ASP A 484 11.48 12.65 19.25
N LEU A 485 11.17 13.08 18.04
CA LEU A 485 11.08 12.21 16.86
C LEU A 485 12.41 11.46 16.67
N LEU A 486 13.54 12.16 16.63
CA LEU A 486 14.86 11.56 16.44
C LEU A 486 15.23 10.54 17.52
N ARG A 487 14.80 10.75 18.79
CA ARG A 487 15.08 9.83 19.90
C ARG A 487 14.33 8.52 19.80
N HIS A 488 13.12 8.53 19.23
CA HIS A 488 12.22 7.38 19.20
C HIS A 488 12.25 6.61 17.89
N LEU A 489 12.75 7.20 16.80
CA LEU A 489 12.84 6.52 15.49
C LEU A 489 13.78 5.31 15.55
N PRO A 490 13.31 4.12 15.18
CA PRO A 490 14.14 2.90 15.18
C PRO A 490 15.19 2.90 14.09
N SER A 491 14.91 3.54 12.94
CA SER A 491 15.83 3.72 11.81
C SER A 491 15.50 5.04 11.11
N THR A 492 16.52 5.87 10.87
CA THR A 492 16.35 7.21 10.30
C THR A 492 16.75 7.31 8.84
N VAL A 493 17.51 6.35 8.32
CA VAL A 493 18.06 6.40 6.95
C VAL A 493 16.93 6.56 5.93
N ASN A 494 15.88 5.77 6.06
CA ASN A 494 14.77 5.78 5.11
C ASN A 494 13.93 7.06 5.22
N VAL A 495 13.67 7.53 6.45
CA VAL A 495 12.92 8.77 6.68
C VAL A 495 13.66 9.96 6.08
N PHE A 496 14.97 10.11 6.32
CA PHE A 496 15.73 11.25 5.79
C PHE A 496 15.88 11.21 4.27
N ARG A 497 16.09 10.04 3.69
CA ARG A 497 16.12 9.88 2.23
C ARG A 497 14.75 10.21 1.60
N LEU A 498 13.67 9.82 2.26
CA LEU A 498 12.32 10.19 1.84
C LEU A 498 12.12 11.71 1.85
N LEU A 499 12.48 12.37 2.94
CA LEU A 499 12.36 13.82 3.07
C LEU A 499 13.24 14.56 2.05
N GLN A 500 14.46 14.06 1.79
CA GLN A 500 15.34 14.58 0.75
C GLN A 500 14.71 14.46 -0.65
N ALA A 501 14.07 13.32 -0.94
CA ALA A 501 13.44 13.06 -2.24
C ALA A 501 12.11 13.80 -2.43
N ARG A 502 11.48 14.29 -1.34
CA ARG A 502 10.14 14.88 -1.34
C ARG A 502 10.06 16.14 -0.48
N PRO A 503 10.46 17.32 -1.00
CA PRO A 503 10.41 18.58 -0.24
C PRO A 503 9.03 18.93 0.28
N ALA A 504 7.96 18.64 -0.47
CA ALA A 504 6.59 18.85 -0.01
C ALA A 504 6.26 18.02 1.25
N LEU A 505 6.75 16.78 1.34
CA LEU A 505 6.56 15.95 2.53
C LEU A 505 7.37 16.46 3.72
N MET A 506 8.54 17.06 3.49
CA MET A 506 9.30 17.74 4.53
C MET A 506 8.50 18.90 5.11
N GLN A 507 7.89 19.74 4.27
CA GLN A 507 7.02 20.82 4.72
C GLN A 507 5.84 20.30 5.54
N THR A 508 5.13 19.27 5.03
CA THR A 508 4.06 18.60 5.79
C THR A 508 4.56 18.09 7.15
N MET A 509 5.76 17.50 7.22
CA MET A 509 6.35 17.06 8.49
C MET A 509 6.60 18.23 9.43
N VAL A 510 7.16 19.34 8.96
CA VAL A 510 7.41 20.54 9.77
C VAL A 510 6.09 21.15 10.23
N ASP A 511 5.06 21.19 9.40
CA ASP A 511 3.72 21.64 9.76
C ASP A 511 3.10 20.76 10.87
N ILE A 512 3.24 19.44 10.77
CA ILE A 512 2.81 18.50 11.81
C ILE A 512 3.54 18.80 13.12
N LEU A 513 4.87 18.94 13.05
CA LEU A 513 5.71 19.23 14.24
C LEU A 513 5.39 20.60 14.85
N SER A 514 4.99 21.57 14.03
CA SER A 514 4.64 22.93 14.49
C SER A 514 3.25 22.99 15.13
N HIS A 515 2.24 22.36 14.48
CA HIS A 515 0.85 22.61 14.80
C HIS A 515 0.12 21.48 15.52
N ALA A 516 0.59 20.22 15.41
CA ALA A 516 -0.18 19.04 15.81
C ALA A 516 0.59 18.09 16.75
N PRO A 517 0.73 18.43 18.04
CA PRO A 517 1.42 17.58 19.01
C PRO A 517 1.01 16.11 19.00
N PRO A 518 -0.29 15.74 18.92
CA PRO A 518 -0.70 14.33 18.86
C PRO A 518 -0.25 13.58 17.59
N LEU A 519 -0.18 14.29 16.46
CA LEU A 519 0.35 13.69 15.22
C LEU A 519 1.87 13.56 15.28
N ALA A 520 2.57 14.55 15.84
CA ALA A 520 4.01 14.51 16.06
C ALA A 520 4.40 13.32 16.97
N GLU A 521 3.65 13.08 18.05
CA GLU A 521 3.83 11.91 18.92
C GLU A 521 3.58 10.58 18.18
N SER A 522 2.54 10.52 17.37
CA SER A 522 2.24 9.36 16.54
C SER A 522 3.37 9.08 15.55
N LEU A 523 3.90 10.11 14.93
CA LEU A 523 5.03 10.05 14.00
C LEU A 523 6.32 9.62 14.69
N ALA A 524 6.59 10.10 15.91
CA ALA A 524 7.74 9.70 16.70
C ALA A 524 7.73 8.21 17.03
N ARG A 525 6.56 7.62 17.29
CA ARG A 525 6.40 6.18 17.52
C ARG A 525 6.46 5.36 16.24
N ARG A 526 5.99 5.90 15.13
CA ARG A 526 5.83 5.21 13.84
C ARG A 526 6.23 6.14 12.68
N GLY A 527 7.53 6.18 12.38
CA GLY A 527 8.08 6.98 11.27
C GLY A 527 7.56 6.57 9.88
N ASP A 528 7.08 5.32 9.74
CA ASP A 528 6.46 4.80 8.51
C ASP A 528 5.11 5.47 8.16
N LEU A 529 4.53 6.24 9.07
CA LEU A 529 3.31 7.04 8.79
C LEU A 529 3.54 8.10 7.69
N LEU A 530 4.76 8.62 7.56
CA LEU A 530 5.11 9.54 6.47
C LEU A 530 5.02 8.86 5.10
N ASP A 531 5.36 7.59 5.03
CA ASP A 531 5.26 6.82 3.77
C ASP A 531 3.82 6.76 3.25
N GLY A 532 2.82 6.77 4.17
CA GLY A 532 1.40 6.82 3.84
C GLY A 532 0.97 8.08 3.10
N LEU A 533 1.68 9.20 3.28
CA LEU A 533 1.39 10.48 2.66
C LEU A 533 1.99 10.66 1.26
N ILE A 534 2.75 9.70 0.78
CA ILE A 534 3.35 9.74 -0.57
C ILE A 534 2.29 9.55 -1.66
N ASP A 535 1.25 8.78 -1.36
CA ASP A 535 0.16 8.52 -2.29
C ASP A 535 -0.82 9.69 -2.29
N ALA A 536 -1.13 10.23 -3.47
CA ALA A 536 -2.11 11.31 -3.62
C ALA A 536 -3.47 10.96 -3.03
N SER A 537 -3.85 9.68 -3.00
CA SER A 537 -5.08 9.19 -2.37
C SER A 537 -5.12 9.35 -0.84
N ALA A 538 -3.97 9.60 -0.20
CA ALA A 538 -3.90 9.91 1.23
C ALA A 538 -4.55 11.27 1.58
N TYR A 539 -4.74 12.12 0.59
CA TYR A 539 -5.36 13.43 0.74
C TYR A 539 -6.86 13.44 0.38
N ASP A 540 -7.41 12.31 -0.05
CA ASP A 540 -8.83 12.13 -0.25
C ASP A 540 -9.52 11.75 1.07
N LEU A 541 -10.79 12.20 1.24
CA LEU A 541 -11.58 11.73 2.38
C LEU A 541 -11.74 10.21 2.29
N VAL A 542 -11.67 9.57 3.46
CA VAL A 542 -11.91 8.12 3.55
C VAL A 542 -13.30 7.76 3.00
N GLY A 543 -13.40 6.66 2.30
CA GLY A 543 -14.63 6.15 1.69
C GLY A 543 -15.72 5.76 2.67
N SER A 544 -16.68 4.95 2.22
CA SER A 544 -17.74 4.41 3.06
C SER A 544 -17.21 3.42 4.12
N VAL A 545 -18.03 3.12 5.12
CA VAL A 545 -17.68 2.13 6.16
C VAL A 545 -17.37 0.77 5.55
N GLU A 546 -18.12 0.37 4.52
CA GLU A 546 -17.97 -0.91 3.82
C GLU A 546 -16.63 -0.96 3.05
N GLU A 547 -16.29 0.11 2.37
CA GLU A 547 -15.01 0.23 1.65
C GLU A 547 -13.82 0.17 2.61
N ILE A 548 -13.91 0.88 3.73
CA ILE A 548 -12.87 0.85 4.77
C ILE A 548 -12.80 -0.55 5.38
N ALA A 549 -13.93 -1.16 5.75
CA ALA A 549 -13.97 -2.52 6.32
C ALA A 549 -13.36 -3.54 5.35
N LYS A 550 -13.62 -3.42 4.05
CA LYS A 550 -12.98 -4.25 3.02
C LYS A 550 -11.46 -4.05 2.97
N ARG A 551 -10.99 -2.80 3.09
CA ARG A 551 -9.54 -2.52 3.17
C ARG A 551 -8.92 -3.13 4.42
N LEU A 552 -9.62 -3.07 5.57
CA LEU A 552 -9.18 -3.67 6.84
C LEU A 552 -9.20 -5.20 6.81
N SER A 553 -10.00 -5.82 5.93
CA SER A 553 -10.14 -7.27 5.80
C SER A 553 -9.11 -7.93 4.90
N ARG A 554 -8.16 -7.18 4.33
CA ARG A 554 -7.06 -7.75 3.55
C ARG A 554 -6.12 -8.50 4.50
N GLU A 555 -6.21 -9.82 4.50
CA GLU A 555 -5.38 -10.75 5.27
C GLU A 555 -4.30 -11.35 4.38
N GLU A 556 -3.20 -11.74 5.00
CA GLU A 556 -2.22 -12.61 4.35
C GLU A 556 -2.57 -14.07 4.68
N PRO A 557 -2.42 -15.00 3.73
CA PRO A 557 -2.64 -16.41 4.00
C PRO A 557 -1.77 -16.87 5.19
N GLY A 558 -2.40 -17.45 6.20
CA GLY A 558 -1.69 -17.93 7.40
C GLY A 558 -1.66 -16.97 8.57
N ASP A 559 -2.18 -15.74 8.45
CA ASP A 559 -2.25 -14.80 9.57
C ASP A 559 -3.00 -15.39 10.76
N ASP A 560 -2.37 -15.39 11.92
CA ASP A 560 -3.01 -15.73 13.20
C ASP A 560 -3.89 -14.57 13.71
N TYR A 561 -4.59 -14.82 14.81
CA TYR A 561 -5.49 -13.82 15.41
C TYR A 561 -4.75 -12.53 15.80
N GLN A 562 -3.56 -12.63 16.37
CA GLN A 562 -2.78 -11.47 16.80
C GLN A 562 -2.30 -10.64 15.60
N GLN A 563 -1.81 -11.30 14.56
CA GLN A 563 -1.37 -10.65 13.31
C GLN A 563 -2.50 -9.89 12.64
N ARG A 564 -3.72 -10.45 12.64
CA ARG A 564 -4.92 -9.77 12.14
C ARG A 564 -5.25 -8.52 12.95
N LEU A 565 -5.17 -8.59 14.29
CA LEU A 565 -5.38 -7.42 15.15
C LEU A 565 -4.35 -6.32 14.88
N ASP A 566 -3.08 -6.67 14.73
CA ASP A 566 -2.00 -5.74 14.46
C ASP A 566 -2.12 -5.09 13.08
N ALA A 567 -2.49 -5.86 12.06
CA ALA A 567 -2.74 -5.36 10.72
C ALA A 567 -3.87 -4.32 10.68
N VAL A 568 -4.95 -4.53 11.45
CA VAL A 568 -6.04 -3.54 11.60
C VAL A 568 -5.52 -2.28 12.27
N ARG A 569 -4.75 -2.40 13.37
CA ARG A 569 -4.18 -1.24 14.09
C ARG A 569 -3.29 -0.38 13.21
N VAL A 570 -2.41 -1.02 12.44
CA VAL A 570 -1.52 -0.32 11.51
C VAL A 570 -2.31 0.50 10.51
N ARG A 571 -3.29 -0.13 9.83
CA ARG A 571 -4.09 0.51 8.78
C ARG A 571 -5.01 1.61 9.33
N VAL A 572 -5.64 1.37 10.48
CA VAL A 572 -6.47 2.40 11.14
C VAL A 572 -5.61 3.58 11.59
N GLY A 573 -4.41 3.33 12.13
CA GLY A 573 -3.45 4.36 12.49
C GLY A 573 -3.05 5.22 11.29
N GLU A 574 -2.77 4.61 10.14
CA GLU A 574 -2.47 5.31 8.88
C GLU A 574 -3.62 6.22 8.43
N MET A 575 -4.86 5.69 8.43
CA MET A 575 -6.04 6.47 8.04
C MET A 575 -6.33 7.63 9.02
N ARG A 576 -6.20 7.40 10.32
CA ARG A 576 -6.39 8.46 11.32
C ARG A 576 -5.31 9.54 11.22
N PHE A 577 -4.07 9.15 10.97
CA PHE A 577 -2.97 10.08 10.75
C PHE A 577 -3.20 10.93 9.50
N ALA A 578 -3.58 10.31 8.37
CA ALA A 578 -3.89 11.00 7.13
C ALA A 578 -5.04 12.02 7.30
N LEU A 579 -6.13 11.65 8.00
CA LEU A 579 -7.22 12.58 8.33
C LEU A 579 -6.73 13.76 9.17
N GLY A 580 -5.82 13.53 10.10
CA GLY A 580 -5.22 14.61 10.90
C GLY A 580 -4.37 15.55 10.04
N VAL A 581 -3.58 15.03 9.13
CA VAL A 581 -2.79 15.82 8.18
C VAL A 581 -3.69 16.64 7.25
N GLN A 582 -4.75 16.04 6.70
CA GLN A 582 -5.74 16.74 5.88
C GLN A 582 -6.38 17.93 6.63
N LEU A 583 -6.62 17.79 7.93
CA LEU A 583 -7.14 18.83 8.77
C LEU A 583 -6.14 19.98 8.95
N ILE A 584 -4.87 19.68 9.26
CA ILE A 584 -3.81 20.68 9.47
C ILE A 584 -3.51 21.43 8.15
N GLU A 585 -3.48 20.75 7.03
CA GLU A 585 -3.28 21.37 5.72
C GLU A 585 -4.54 22.14 5.22
N GLY A 586 -5.66 22.04 5.92
CA GLY A 586 -6.91 22.72 5.55
C GLY A 586 -7.52 22.24 4.25
N ARG A 587 -7.31 20.96 3.91
CA ARG A 587 -7.82 20.36 2.65
C ARG A 587 -9.30 20.07 2.68
N HIS A 588 -9.84 19.76 3.85
CA HIS A 588 -11.25 19.41 4.03
C HIS A 588 -11.82 20.11 5.27
N ASP A 589 -13.13 20.34 5.25
CA ASP A 589 -13.87 20.89 6.38
C ASP A 589 -13.72 20.00 7.63
N PRO A 590 -13.42 20.54 8.82
CA PRO A 590 -13.28 19.76 10.04
C PRO A 590 -14.47 18.86 10.37
N VAL A 591 -15.71 19.23 9.97
CA VAL A 591 -16.91 18.39 10.14
C VAL A 591 -16.82 17.15 9.25
N ALA A 592 -16.34 17.28 8.01
CA ALA A 592 -16.12 16.16 7.11
C ALA A 592 -15.02 15.21 7.63
N ILE A 593 -13.96 15.77 8.21
CA ILE A 593 -12.89 15.01 8.88
C ILE A 593 -13.44 14.26 10.10
N ALA A 594 -14.30 14.90 10.92
CA ALA A 594 -14.97 14.24 12.05
C ALA A 594 -15.81 13.03 11.61
N GLY A 595 -16.52 13.16 10.49
CA GLY A 595 -17.22 12.04 9.85
C GLY A 595 -16.25 10.95 9.36
N GLY A 596 -15.10 11.33 8.84
CA GLY A 596 -14.03 10.39 8.45
C GLY A 596 -13.52 9.56 9.63
N TYR A 597 -13.20 10.20 10.76
CA TYR A 597 -12.82 9.51 11.99
C TYR A 597 -13.90 8.53 12.47
N ALA A 598 -15.17 8.91 12.40
CA ALA A 598 -16.27 8.03 12.80
C ALA A 598 -16.40 6.81 11.89
N ARG A 599 -16.30 6.97 10.55
CA ARG A 599 -16.34 5.85 9.60
C ARG A 599 -15.17 4.88 9.80
N VAL A 600 -13.96 5.40 10.05
CA VAL A 600 -12.78 4.56 10.35
C VAL A 600 -12.99 3.77 11.64
N ALA A 601 -13.54 4.38 12.69
CA ALA A 601 -13.82 3.71 13.96
C ALA A 601 -14.90 2.62 13.80
N GLU A 602 -15.97 2.90 13.08
CA GLU A 602 -17.04 1.94 12.81
C GLU A 602 -16.52 0.74 12.01
N ALA A 603 -15.77 0.96 10.95
CA ALA A 603 -15.14 -0.11 10.17
C ALA A 603 -14.17 -0.95 11.02
N ALA A 604 -13.42 -0.32 11.93
CA ALA A 604 -12.54 -1.01 12.87
C ALA A 604 -13.36 -1.89 13.85
N ILE A 605 -14.47 -1.39 14.39
CA ILE A 605 -15.38 -2.17 15.23
C ILE A 605 -15.89 -3.40 14.48
N ILE A 606 -16.43 -3.21 13.27
CA ILE A 606 -16.94 -4.31 12.44
C ILE A 606 -15.84 -5.37 12.23
N ARG A 607 -14.66 -4.93 11.83
CA ARG A 607 -13.58 -5.86 11.51
C ARG A 607 -13.07 -6.62 12.73
N LEU A 608 -12.82 -5.93 13.83
CA LEU A 608 -12.32 -6.55 15.07
C LEU A 608 -13.37 -7.41 15.77
N ALA A 609 -14.64 -7.02 15.71
CA ALA A 609 -15.75 -7.85 16.18
C ALA A 609 -15.82 -9.16 15.37
N ASN A 610 -15.72 -9.10 14.03
CA ASN A 610 -15.67 -10.30 13.19
C ASN A 610 -14.50 -11.21 13.53
N CYS A 611 -13.29 -10.66 13.76
CA CYS A 611 -12.13 -11.44 14.19
C CYS A 611 -12.38 -12.13 15.54
N ALA A 612 -12.92 -11.38 16.52
CA ALA A 612 -13.19 -11.90 17.84
C ALA A 612 -14.31 -12.97 17.82
N VAL A 613 -15.37 -12.76 17.06
CA VAL A 613 -16.46 -13.73 16.88
C VAL A 613 -15.92 -15.00 16.24
N HIS A 614 -15.16 -14.89 15.16
CA HIS A 614 -14.58 -16.03 14.46
C HIS A 614 -13.72 -16.88 15.40
N GLU A 615 -12.78 -16.26 16.12
CA GLU A 615 -11.91 -16.96 17.08
C GLU A 615 -12.69 -17.58 18.23
N PHE A 616 -13.71 -16.87 18.73
CA PHE A 616 -14.52 -17.35 19.86
C PHE A 616 -15.40 -18.55 19.48
N THR A 617 -15.96 -18.54 18.26
CA THR A 617 -16.82 -19.62 17.76
C THR A 617 -16.05 -20.92 17.50
N GLN A 618 -14.77 -20.87 17.20
CA GLN A 618 -13.94 -22.08 17.06
C GLN A 618 -13.93 -22.94 18.35
N VAL A 619 -14.05 -22.31 19.52
CA VAL A 619 -13.99 -22.98 20.82
C VAL A 619 -15.37 -23.24 21.38
N HIS A 620 -16.25 -22.22 21.31
CA HIS A 620 -17.55 -22.23 22.00
C HIS A 620 -18.73 -22.51 21.08
N GLY A 621 -18.51 -22.57 19.74
CA GLY A 621 -19.59 -22.73 18.78
C GLY A 621 -20.46 -21.48 18.67
N THR A 622 -21.69 -21.66 18.23
CA THR A 622 -22.69 -20.59 18.04
C THR A 622 -23.93 -20.85 18.90
N ILE A 623 -24.74 -19.83 19.11
CA ILE A 623 -26.06 -19.96 19.74
C ILE A 623 -27.11 -19.80 18.65
N ALA A 624 -27.91 -20.84 18.41
CA ALA A 624 -28.93 -20.85 17.36
C ALA A 624 -29.94 -19.70 17.53
N GLY A 625 -30.17 -18.94 16.45
CA GLY A 625 -31.12 -17.82 16.44
C GLY A 625 -30.69 -16.61 17.25
N SER A 626 -29.39 -16.52 17.59
CA SER A 626 -28.84 -15.41 18.40
C SER A 626 -27.51 -14.92 17.83
N GLU A 627 -27.33 -13.61 17.82
CA GLU A 627 -26.12 -12.97 17.37
C GLU A 627 -25.72 -11.76 18.23
N PRO A 628 -24.43 -11.40 18.29
CA PRO A 628 -23.96 -10.20 18.97
C PRO A 628 -24.33 -8.94 18.17
N VAL A 629 -24.75 -7.91 18.87
CA VAL A 629 -25.08 -6.60 18.30
C VAL A 629 -24.36 -5.50 19.10
N ILE A 630 -23.80 -4.51 18.40
CA ILE A 630 -23.14 -3.37 19.04
C ILE A 630 -23.86 -2.09 18.70
N LEU A 631 -24.27 -1.37 19.74
CA LEU A 631 -24.91 -0.08 19.68
C LEU A 631 -23.88 0.99 20.03
N ALA A 632 -23.66 1.93 19.13
CA ALA A 632 -22.81 3.10 19.35
C ALA A 632 -23.67 4.28 19.83
N LEU A 633 -23.14 5.02 20.80
CA LEU A 633 -23.77 6.20 21.38
C LEU A 633 -22.83 7.42 21.27
N GLY A 634 -23.18 8.50 21.90
CA GLY A 634 -22.35 9.68 22.01
C GLY A 634 -21.92 10.23 20.65
N ARG A 635 -20.65 10.55 20.51
CA ARG A 635 -20.10 11.10 19.25
C ARG A 635 -19.98 10.07 18.14
N LEU A 636 -19.71 8.80 18.47
CA LEU A 636 -19.66 7.72 17.48
C LEU A 636 -21.06 7.45 16.92
N GLY A 637 -22.07 7.37 17.78
CA GLY A 637 -23.47 7.22 17.35
C GLY A 637 -23.90 8.37 16.44
N GLY A 638 -23.53 9.60 16.77
CA GLY A 638 -23.78 10.81 15.97
C GLY A 638 -22.89 10.95 14.73
N GLY A 639 -21.97 10.01 14.47
CA GLY A 639 -21.12 10.03 13.27
C GLY A 639 -20.05 11.12 13.21
N ALA A 640 -19.62 11.72 14.35
CA ALA A 640 -18.69 12.84 14.38
C ALA A 640 -17.65 12.71 15.50
N LEU A 641 -16.60 11.93 15.26
CA LEU A 641 -15.48 11.76 16.20
C LEU A 641 -14.39 12.82 16.01
N THR A 642 -13.59 13.01 17.05
CA THR A 642 -12.31 13.73 16.97
C THR A 642 -11.15 12.77 17.00
N HIS A 643 -9.94 13.25 16.78
CA HIS A 643 -8.71 12.43 16.87
C HIS A 643 -8.57 11.67 18.20
N ALA A 644 -9.00 12.29 19.31
CA ALA A 644 -8.85 11.78 20.67
C ALA A 644 -10.18 11.32 21.31
N SER A 645 -11.19 10.95 20.50
CA SER A 645 -12.47 10.45 21.01
C SER A 645 -12.36 9.00 21.46
N ASP A 646 -13.00 8.70 22.59
CA ASP A 646 -13.36 7.36 23.03
C ASP A 646 -14.59 6.83 22.27
N LEU A 647 -14.86 5.54 22.39
CA LEU A 647 -16.00 4.86 21.79
C LEU A 647 -17.03 4.51 22.87
N ASP A 648 -18.18 5.19 22.86
CA ASP A 648 -19.31 4.86 23.72
C ASP A 648 -20.08 3.70 23.12
N LEU A 649 -20.01 2.49 23.72
CA LEU A 649 -20.58 1.26 23.18
C LEU A 649 -21.47 0.52 24.19
N ILE A 650 -22.62 0.00 23.71
CA ILE A 650 -23.41 -1.00 24.43
C ILE A 650 -23.39 -2.31 23.64
N PHE A 651 -23.11 -3.42 24.32
CA PHE A 651 -23.14 -4.76 23.75
C PHE A 651 -24.45 -5.44 24.04
N LEU A 652 -25.08 -5.96 22.99
CA LEU A 652 -26.38 -6.61 23.04
C LEU A 652 -26.34 -7.96 22.33
N PHE A 653 -27.37 -8.79 22.52
CA PHE A 653 -27.58 -9.99 21.72
C PHE A 653 -29.09 -10.20 21.42
N SER A 654 -29.36 -10.77 20.24
CA SER A 654 -30.72 -10.85 19.70
C SER A 654 -31.56 -12.01 20.24
N GLY A 655 -30.92 -13.05 20.82
CA GLY A 655 -31.53 -14.27 21.25
C GLY A 655 -32.12 -14.26 22.68
N GLU A 656 -32.67 -15.39 23.09
CA GLU A 656 -33.27 -15.59 24.41
C GLU A 656 -32.21 -15.94 25.47
N ILE A 657 -32.50 -15.62 26.72
CA ILE A 657 -31.72 -16.02 27.88
C ILE A 657 -31.96 -17.51 28.14
N GLY A 658 -30.87 -18.26 28.46
CA GLY A 658 -30.96 -19.67 28.83
C GLY A 658 -30.65 -20.66 27.71
N THR A 659 -30.44 -20.21 26.47
CA THR A 659 -29.92 -21.05 25.40
C THR A 659 -28.40 -21.29 25.57
N GLU A 660 -27.91 -22.45 25.16
CA GLU A 660 -26.47 -22.81 25.21
C GLU A 660 -25.89 -22.87 23.80
N SER A 661 -24.57 -22.58 23.71
CA SER A 661 -23.81 -22.70 22.45
C SER A 661 -23.48 -24.17 22.14
N ASP A 662 -23.24 -24.48 20.85
CA ASP A 662 -23.07 -25.82 20.29
C ASP A 662 -21.62 -26.28 20.11
N GLY A 663 -20.62 -25.54 20.64
CA GLY A 663 -19.21 -25.83 20.45
C GLY A 663 -18.64 -26.86 21.45
N GLY A 664 -17.34 -27.10 21.33
CA GLY A 664 -16.63 -28.05 22.20
C GLY A 664 -16.57 -27.65 23.68
N ARG A 665 -16.82 -26.38 24.00
CA ARG A 665 -16.97 -25.84 25.37
C ARG A 665 -18.20 -24.96 25.44
N PRO A 666 -19.40 -25.58 25.60
CA PRO A 666 -20.65 -24.83 25.59
C PRO A 666 -20.72 -23.77 26.69
N LEU A 667 -21.39 -22.67 26.43
CA LEU A 667 -21.67 -21.60 27.38
C LEU A 667 -23.14 -21.17 27.26
N GLY A 668 -23.77 -20.89 28.38
CA GLY A 668 -25.09 -20.25 28.38
C GLY A 668 -25.04 -18.85 27.80
N SER A 669 -26.09 -18.40 27.12
CA SER A 669 -26.14 -17.16 26.33
C SER A 669 -25.60 -15.93 27.06
N THR A 670 -25.98 -15.71 28.31
CA THR A 670 -25.47 -14.56 29.09
C THR A 670 -23.94 -14.62 29.27
N GLN A 671 -23.41 -15.79 29.61
CA GLN A 671 -21.98 -15.95 29.79
C GLN A 671 -21.22 -15.87 28.46
N TYR A 672 -21.77 -16.45 27.40
CA TYR A 672 -21.26 -16.42 26.05
C TYR A 672 -21.04 -14.98 25.57
N TYR A 673 -22.11 -14.18 25.55
CA TYR A 673 -22.03 -12.82 25.03
C TYR A 673 -21.25 -11.85 25.92
N ASN A 674 -21.23 -12.03 27.22
CA ASN A 674 -20.39 -11.24 28.11
C ASN A 674 -18.88 -11.51 27.88
N ARG A 675 -18.48 -12.78 27.70
CA ARG A 675 -17.09 -13.12 27.39
C ARG A 675 -16.69 -12.65 25.99
N LEU A 676 -17.60 -12.76 25.01
CA LEU A 676 -17.38 -12.27 23.67
C LEU A 676 -17.21 -10.74 23.65
N ALA A 677 -18.06 -9.99 24.35
CA ALA A 677 -17.95 -8.55 24.50
C ALA A 677 -16.61 -8.14 25.13
N GLN A 678 -16.14 -8.87 26.16
CA GLN A 678 -14.81 -8.63 26.75
C GLN A 678 -13.70 -8.83 25.72
N ARG A 679 -13.80 -9.84 24.85
CA ARG A 679 -12.81 -10.06 23.78
C ARG A 679 -12.84 -8.95 22.72
N ILE A 680 -14.02 -8.49 22.34
CA ILE A 680 -14.16 -7.39 21.39
C ILE A 680 -13.58 -6.09 21.96
N ILE A 681 -13.87 -5.79 23.23
CA ILE A 681 -13.29 -4.63 23.93
C ILE A 681 -11.76 -4.77 23.98
N ALA A 682 -11.24 -5.93 24.35
CA ALA A 682 -9.81 -6.17 24.38
C ALA A 682 -9.16 -5.99 22.98
N ALA A 683 -9.81 -6.46 21.91
CA ALA A 683 -9.35 -6.26 20.55
C ALA A 683 -9.30 -4.77 20.15
N LEU A 684 -10.23 -3.94 20.65
CA LEU A 684 -10.30 -2.51 20.41
C LEU A 684 -9.33 -1.69 21.28
N SER A 685 -9.14 -2.07 22.56
CA SER A 685 -8.52 -1.17 23.57
C SER A 685 -7.14 -1.61 24.05
N VAL A 686 -6.85 -2.92 24.11
CA VAL A 686 -5.57 -3.41 24.65
C VAL A 686 -4.43 -3.10 23.69
N PRO A 687 -3.37 -2.41 24.16
CA PRO A 687 -2.20 -2.15 23.33
C PRO A 687 -1.50 -3.42 22.89
N THR A 688 -1.05 -3.45 21.63
CA THR A 688 -0.21 -4.52 21.07
C THR A 688 1.13 -3.95 20.60
N ALA A 689 1.95 -4.75 19.95
CA ALA A 689 3.18 -4.25 19.30
C ALA A 689 2.91 -3.11 18.29
N ALA A 690 1.71 -3.10 17.67
CA ALA A 690 1.25 -2.04 16.77
C ALA A 690 0.62 -0.83 17.50
N GLY A 691 0.62 -0.79 18.83
CA GLY A 691 0.10 0.30 19.66
C GLY A 691 -1.34 0.08 20.14
N ALA A 692 -1.90 1.13 20.78
CA ALA A 692 -3.31 1.19 21.18
C ALA A 692 -4.18 1.66 20.00
N LEU A 693 -5.48 1.30 20.01
CA LEU A 693 -6.39 1.71 18.95
C LEU A 693 -7.44 2.73 19.44
N TYR A 694 -8.36 2.32 20.29
CA TYR A 694 -9.39 3.18 20.88
C TYR A 694 -9.61 2.87 22.35
N GLU A 695 -9.93 3.89 23.14
CA GLU A 695 -10.55 3.68 24.44
C GLU A 695 -12.05 3.34 24.25
N VAL A 696 -12.56 2.40 25.04
CA VAL A 696 -13.95 1.94 24.94
C VAL A 696 -14.66 2.24 26.25
N ASP A 697 -15.72 3.06 26.20
CA ASP A 697 -16.60 3.37 27.31
C ASP A 697 -17.91 2.58 27.21
N THR A 698 -18.16 1.77 28.19
CA THR A 698 -19.39 0.94 28.28
C THR A 698 -20.31 1.35 29.42
N ARG A 699 -20.08 2.51 30.05
CA ARG A 699 -20.84 2.96 31.24
C ARG A 699 -22.30 3.29 30.96
N LEU A 700 -22.65 3.53 29.70
CA LEU A 700 -24.04 3.78 29.26
C LEU A 700 -24.88 2.51 29.13
N ARG A 701 -24.34 1.33 29.45
CA ARG A 701 -25.09 0.08 29.45
C ARG A 701 -26.08 0.00 30.62
N PRO A 702 -27.13 -0.85 30.54
CA PRO A 702 -28.08 -1.05 31.64
C PRO A 702 -27.39 -1.30 32.99
N ASN A 703 -27.83 -0.60 34.01
CA ASN A 703 -27.23 -0.58 35.36
C ASN A 703 -25.76 -0.10 35.44
N GLY A 704 -25.28 0.59 34.43
CA GLY A 704 -23.96 1.22 34.40
C GLY A 704 -22.81 0.23 34.66
N ALA A 705 -21.82 0.65 35.45
CA ALA A 705 -20.65 -0.18 35.75
C ALA A 705 -20.96 -1.48 36.52
N GLN A 706 -22.09 -1.57 37.19
CA GLN A 706 -22.52 -2.76 37.94
C GLN A 706 -23.33 -3.75 37.10
N GLY A 707 -23.82 -3.35 35.95
CA GLY A 707 -24.60 -4.20 35.03
C GLY A 707 -23.73 -5.15 34.21
N LEU A 708 -24.38 -6.18 33.64
CA LEU A 708 -23.76 -7.09 32.69
C LEU A 708 -23.21 -6.31 31.49
N LEU A 709 -22.11 -6.78 30.94
CA LEU A 709 -21.44 -6.12 29.81
C LEU A 709 -22.27 -6.27 28.52
N ALA A 710 -22.89 -7.43 28.34
CA ALA A 710 -23.81 -7.70 27.25
C ALA A 710 -25.15 -8.19 27.78
N VAL A 711 -26.26 -7.64 27.29
CA VAL A 711 -27.63 -7.98 27.68
C VAL A 711 -28.48 -8.34 26.45
N SER A 712 -29.55 -9.15 26.67
CA SER A 712 -30.48 -9.48 25.59
C SER A 712 -31.32 -8.25 25.17
N PHE A 713 -31.87 -8.26 23.95
CA PHE A 713 -32.81 -7.24 23.49
C PHE A 713 -34.00 -7.08 24.42
N ALA A 714 -34.53 -8.19 24.94
CA ALA A 714 -35.64 -8.18 25.86
C ALA A 714 -35.28 -7.46 27.17
N SER A 715 -34.13 -7.79 27.77
CA SER A 715 -33.70 -7.15 29.01
C SER A 715 -33.33 -5.68 28.78
N PHE A 716 -32.80 -5.32 27.62
CA PHE A 716 -32.55 -3.93 27.26
C PHE A 716 -33.83 -3.13 27.13
N ALA A 717 -34.84 -3.69 26.43
CA ALA A 717 -36.13 -3.04 26.25
C ALA A 717 -36.87 -2.84 27.59
N GLU A 718 -36.88 -3.87 28.46
CA GLU A 718 -37.44 -3.78 29.80
C GLU A 718 -36.76 -2.71 30.66
N TYR A 719 -35.41 -2.71 30.67
CA TYR A 719 -34.63 -1.71 31.40
C TYR A 719 -34.94 -0.30 30.92
N GLN A 720 -34.94 -0.07 29.61
CA GLN A 720 -35.18 1.25 29.03
C GLN A 720 -36.61 1.75 29.29
N ARG A 721 -37.59 0.85 29.42
CA ARG A 721 -38.98 1.19 29.72
C ARG A 721 -39.18 1.52 31.20
N ASP A 722 -38.62 0.71 32.10
CA ASP A 722 -39.04 0.68 33.50
C ASP A 722 -38.01 1.26 34.48
N GLN A 723 -36.72 1.33 34.12
CA GLN A 723 -35.67 1.67 35.05
C GLN A 723 -34.69 2.78 34.59
N ALA A 724 -34.65 3.03 33.27
CA ALA A 724 -33.69 3.98 32.71
C ALA A 724 -34.01 5.44 33.08
N TRP A 725 -32.98 6.21 33.32
CA TRP A 725 -33.11 7.64 33.59
C TRP A 725 -33.35 8.43 32.30
N THR A 726 -33.96 9.62 32.42
CA THR A 726 -34.18 10.55 31.27
C THR A 726 -32.89 10.80 30.47
N TRP A 727 -31.75 10.97 31.14
CA TRP A 727 -30.47 11.22 30.45
C TRP A 727 -29.99 10.00 29.63
N GLU A 728 -30.35 8.78 29.97
CA GLU A 728 -30.10 7.56 29.17
C GLU A 728 -30.96 7.58 27.91
N HIS A 729 -32.22 8.03 28.01
CA HIS A 729 -33.04 8.25 26.82
C HIS A 729 -32.51 9.37 25.91
N MET A 730 -31.98 10.44 26.50
CA MET A 730 -31.28 11.47 25.73
C MET A 730 -30.05 10.88 25.00
N ALA A 731 -29.29 10.00 25.63
CA ALA A 731 -28.18 9.31 24.96
C ALA A 731 -28.66 8.40 23.83
N LEU A 732 -29.84 7.77 23.95
CA LEU A 732 -30.47 6.97 22.89
C LEU A 732 -30.87 7.79 21.66
N CYS A 733 -31.16 9.10 21.78
CA CYS A 733 -31.43 9.97 20.64
C CYS A 733 -30.28 9.97 19.60
N ARG A 734 -29.07 9.62 20.02
CA ARG A 734 -27.86 9.53 19.17
C ARG A 734 -27.39 8.08 18.98
N ALA A 735 -28.21 7.12 19.35
CA ALA A 735 -27.84 5.71 19.24
C ALA A 735 -27.90 5.25 17.78
N ARG A 736 -26.91 4.45 17.37
CA ARG A 736 -26.82 3.85 16.03
C ARG A 736 -26.24 2.44 16.13
N VAL A 737 -26.91 1.48 15.51
CA VAL A 737 -26.42 0.10 15.47
C VAL A 737 -25.27 0.00 14.47
N VAL A 738 -24.05 -0.29 14.95
CA VAL A 738 -22.83 -0.34 14.12
C VAL A 738 -22.39 -1.77 13.79
N TYR A 739 -22.91 -2.79 14.50
CA TYR A 739 -22.59 -4.20 14.24
C TYR A 739 -23.80 -5.10 14.50
N GLY A 740 -24.03 -6.08 13.64
CA GLY A 740 -25.14 -7.04 13.65
C GLY A 740 -25.73 -7.23 12.25
N SER A 741 -26.53 -8.28 12.04
CA SER A 741 -27.28 -8.49 10.81
C SER A 741 -28.32 -7.39 10.57
N ASP A 742 -28.78 -7.23 9.34
CA ASP A 742 -29.82 -6.23 9.00
C ASP A 742 -31.11 -6.50 9.78
N GLU A 743 -31.44 -7.78 10.02
CA GLU A 743 -32.61 -8.17 10.82
C GLU A 743 -32.45 -7.74 12.29
N ALA A 744 -31.31 -8.03 12.91
CA ALA A 744 -31.02 -7.63 14.28
C ALA A 744 -30.95 -6.11 14.43
N ARG A 745 -30.38 -5.42 13.47
CA ARG A 745 -30.32 -3.95 13.40
C ARG A 745 -31.72 -3.36 13.37
N ALA A 746 -32.58 -3.83 12.47
CA ALA A 746 -33.97 -3.35 12.36
C ALA A 746 -34.78 -3.62 13.62
N ARG A 747 -34.60 -4.79 14.24
CA ARG A 747 -35.27 -5.16 15.47
C ARG A 747 -34.86 -4.28 16.66
N LEU A 748 -33.56 -4.02 16.81
CA LEU A 748 -33.05 -3.14 17.87
C LEU A 748 -33.46 -1.69 17.62
N GLN A 749 -33.46 -1.23 16.37
CA GLN A 749 -33.93 0.10 16.03
C GLN A 749 -35.41 0.26 16.41
N GLY A 750 -36.25 -0.74 16.13
CA GLY A 750 -37.64 -0.74 16.56
C GLY A 750 -37.82 -0.59 18.08
N ILE A 751 -36.97 -1.25 18.88
CA ILE A 751 -36.97 -1.10 20.34
C ILE A 751 -36.62 0.33 20.75
N ILE A 752 -35.55 0.90 20.12
CA ILE A 752 -35.14 2.26 20.39
C ILE A 752 -36.23 3.26 20.02
N ASP A 753 -36.85 3.10 18.87
CA ASP A 753 -37.93 3.95 18.39
C ASP A 753 -39.16 3.88 19.33
N GLU A 754 -39.55 2.70 19.80
CA GLU A 754 -40.60 2.54 20.79
C GLU A 754 -40.31 3.30 22.08
N VAL A 755 -39.10 3.16 22.60
CA VAL A 755 -38.64 3.85 23.80
C VAL A 755 -38.64 5.36 23.61
N LEU A 756 -38.15 5.88 22.51
CA LEU A 756 -38.05 7.31 22.27
C LEU A 756 -39.44 7.96 22.05
N HIS A 757 -40.40 7.25 21.46
CA HIS A 757 -41.72 7.75 21.21
C HIS A 757 -42.71 7.52 22.41
N THR A 758 -42.25 6.89 23.48
CA THR A 758 -43.04 6.76 24.70
C THR A 758 -43.43 8.13 25.26
N PRO A 759 -44.71 8.41 25.55
CA PRO A 759 -45.12 9.68 26.14
C PRO A 759 -44.50 9.88 27.55
N ARG A 760 -43.96 11.07 27.78
CA ARG A 760 -43.35 11.50 29.05
C ARG A 760 -43.81 12.91 29.40
N ASP A 761 -43.81 13.25 30.67
CA ASP A 761 -44.09 14.63 31.13
C ASP A 761 -42.97 15.59 30.71
N ALA A 762 -43.32 16.66 30.03
CA ALA A 762 -42.37 17.63 29.49
C ALA A 762 -41.58 18.36 30.61
N GLY A 763 -42.21 18.61 31.75
CA GLY A 763 -41.56 19.27 32.89
C GLY A 763 -40.58 18.33 33.60
N GLU A 764 -40.92 17.03 33.71
CA GLU A 764 -40.01 16.05 34.28
C GLU A 764 -38.78 15.88 33.40
N ILE A 765 -38.94 15.85 32.05
CA ILE A 765 -37.79 15.79 31.12
C ILE A 765 -36.89 16.99 31.31
N ALA A 766 -37.45 18.20 31.32
CA ALA A 766 -36.68 19.45 31.49
C ALA A 766 -35.94 19.48 32.82
N ALA A 767 -36.60 19.13 33.92
CA ALA A 767 -36.01 19.12 35.26
C ALA A 767 -34.87 18.10 35.36
N ALA A 768 -35.07 16.89 34.82
CA ALA A 768 -34.02 15.84 34.76
C ALA A 768 -32.80 16.28 33.94
N ALA A 769 -33.01 16.90 32.76
CA ALA A 769 -31.97 17.41 31.90
C ALA A 769 -31.17 18.53 32.58
N LEU A 770 -31.85 19.51 33.22
CA LEU A 770 -31.23 20.57 33.95
C LEU A 770 -30.38 20.09 35.13
N LYS A 771 -30.89 19.12 35.89
CA LYS A 771 -30.15 18.47 36.97
C LYS A 771 -28.90 17.77 36.43
N MET A 772 -29.00 16.97 35.40
CA MET A 772 -27.85 16.28 34.81
C MET A 772 -26.80 17.25 34.27
N ARG A 773 -27.22 18.34 33.62
CA ARG A 773 -26.31 19.38 33.15
C ARG A 773 -25.55 20.05 34.30
N THR A 774 -26.23 20.29 35.42
CA THR A 774 -25.63 20.82 36.66
C THR A 774 -24.64 19.83 37.25
N ASP A 775 -24.99 18.57 37.31
CA ASP A 775 -24.10 17.50 37.79
C ASP A 775 -22.84 17.38 36.90
N ILE A 776 -22.98 17.47 35.57
CA ILE A 776 -21.82 17.52 34.65
C ILE A 776 -20.93 18.70 34.95
N ALA A 777 -21.49 19.93 35.13
CA ALA A 777 -20.71 21.12 35.42
C ALA A 777 -19.94 21.04 36.74
N ASN A 778 -20.50 20.38 37.76
CA ASN A 778 -19.86 20.16 39.04
C ASN A 778 -18.73 19.14 39.01
N HIS A 779 -18.82 18.10 38.15
CA HIS A 779 -17.88 16.98 38.11
C HIS A 779 -16.84 17.09 36.99
N LYS A 780 -17.15 17.80 35.89
CA LYS A 780 -16.26 17.97 34.74
C LYS A 780 -15.98 19.44 34.51
N ARG A 781 -14.82 19.91 34.93
CA ARG A 781 -14.37 21.27 34.67
C ARG A 781 -13.94 21.43 33.20
N PRO A 782 -14.21 22.59 32.58
CA PRO A 782 -13.63 22.91 31.29
C PRO A 782 -12.11 22.78 31.32
N LEU A 783 -11.51 22.27 30.25
CA LEU A 783 -10.06 22.08 30.11
C LEU A 783 -9.33 23.43 30.01
N GLY A 784 -9.96 24.44 29.39
CA GLY A 784 -9.39 25.73 29.16
C GLY A 784 -10.43 26.74 28.66
N PRO A 785 -10.02 27.97 28.35
CA PRO A 785 -10.92 29.04 27.91
C PRO A 785 -11.57 28.78 26.56
N LEU A 786 -11.00 27.88 25.78
CA LEU A 786 -11.51 27.48 24.45
C LEU A 786 -12.31 26.18 24.48
N ASP A 787 -12.66 25.66 25.65
CA ASP A 787 -13.45 24.39 25.73
C ASP A 787 -14.91 24.60 25.33
N VAL A 788 -15.15 24.73 24.04
CA VAL A 788 -16.52 24.87 23.49
C VAL A 788 -17.41 23.67 23.74
N LYS A 789 -16.90 22.58 24.30
CA LYS A 789 -17.74 21.42 24.68
C LYS A 789 -18.43 21.65 26.02
N LEU A 790 -17.69 22.08 27.05
CA LEU A 790 -18.17 22.11 28.43
C LEU A 790 -18.54 23.50 28.95
N LEU A 791 -18.00 24.57 28.37
CA LEU A 791 -18.35 25.94 28.74
C LEU A 791 -19.85 26.23 28.58
N PRO A 792 -20.45 27.14 29.38
CA PRO A 792 -21.86 27.55 29.23
C PRO A 792 -22.15 28.04 27.80
N GLY A 793 -23.24 27.57 27.18
CA GLY A 793 -23.55 27.83 25.78
C GLY A 793 -22.74 27.00 24.80
N GLY A 794 -22.03 25.95 25.28
CA GLY A 794 -21.23 25.07 24.44
C GLY A 794 -22.00 23.88 23.84
N LEU A 795 -21.27 22.97 23.22
CA LEU A 795 -21.87 21.82 22.50
C LEU A 795 -22.73 20.92 23.39
N VAL A 796 -22.37 20.72 24.66
CA VAL A 796 -23.20 19.95 25.61
C VAL A 796 -24.56 20.62 25.79
N ASP A 797 -24.63 21.92 25.87
CA ASP A 797 -25.90 22.66 26.01
C ASP A 797 -26.74 22.50 24.73
N VAL A 798 -26.12 22.57 23.56
CA VAL A 798 -26.79 22.29 22.28
C VAL A 798 -27.38 20.87 22.27
N GLU A 799 -26.58 19.84 22.63
CA GLU A 799 -27.02 18.43 22.72
C GLU A 799 -28.22 18.30 23.67
N PHE A 800 -28.17 18.94 24.84
CA PHE A 800 -29.25 18.87 25.82
C PHE A 800 -30.52 19.55 25.32
N ILE A 801 -30.44 20.71 24.69
CA ILE A 801 -31.57 21.43 24.07
C ILE A 801 -32.25 20.49 23.06
N VAL A 802 -31.48 19.95 22.11
CA VAL A 802 -31.99 19.09 21.04
C VAL A 802 -32.67 17.85 21.60
N HIS A 803 -32.01 17.12 22.50
CA HIS A 803 -32.55 15.87 23.02
C HIS A 803 -33.73 16.08 23.96
N THR A 804 -33.76 17.18 24.71
CA THR A 804 -34.93 17.56 25.51
C THR A 804 -36.15 17.81 24.61
N LEU A 805 -36.00 18.62 23.57
CA LEU A 805 -37.07 18.90 22.62
C LEU A 805 -37.52 17.67 21.85
N GLN A 806 -36.59 16.80 21.43
CA GLN A 806 -36.91 15.52 20.80
C GLN A 806 -37.79 14.65 21.70
N LEU A 807 -37.45 14.49 22.96
CA LEU A 807 -38.20 13.66 23.90
C LEU A 807 -39.55 14.29 24.29
N GLN A 808 -39.61 15.63 24.48
CA GLN A 808 -40.85 16.35 24.80
C GLN A 808 -41.89 16.26 23.63
N HIS A 809 -41.41 16.51 22.41
CA HIS A 809 -42.25 16.57 21.24
C HIS A 809 -42.35 15.25 20.45
N ARG A 810 -41.48 14.26 20.79
CA ARG A 810 -41.39 12.93 20.12
C ARG A 810 -41.21 13.05 18.62
N THR A 811 -40.34 13.96 18.18
CA THR A 811 -40.08 14.27 16.77
C THR A 811 -38.63 14.67 16.54
N GLY A 812 -38.19 14.63 15.30
CA GLY A 812 -36.85 15.04 14.90
C GLY A 812 -35.75 14.06 15.33
N PHE A 813 -36.08 12.82 15.66
CA PHE A 813 -35.12 11.82 16.05
C PHE A 813 -34.20 11.48 14.88
N HIS A 814 -32.93 11.77 15.04
CA HIS A 814 -31.85 11.39 14.12
C HIS A 814 -30.53 11.30 14.88
N PRO A 815 -29.73 10.25 14.66
CA PRO A 815 -28.42 10.11 15.35
C PRO A 815 -27.46 11.28 15.06
N ASP A 816 -27.42 11.74 13.81
CA ASP A 816 -26.67 12.95 13.42
C ASP A 816 -27.37 14.20 13.95
N LEU A 817 -26.63 14.97 14.76
CA LEU A 817 -27.19 16.15 15.46
C LEU A 817 -27.58 17.28 14.50
N ARG A 818 -26.90 17.42 13.35
CA ARG A 818 -27.24 18.44 12.33
C ARG A 818 -28.58 18.10 11.68
N ALA A 819 -28.81 16.84 11.34
CA ALA A 819 -30.07 16.38 10.80
C ALA A 819 -31.21 16.50 11.83
N ALA A 820 -30.95 16.20 13.10
CA ALA A 820 -31.89 16.42 14.20
C ALA A 820 -32.24 17.91 14.35
N LEU A 821 -31.24 18.80 14.33
CA LEU A 821 -31.46 20.26 14.37
C LEU A 821 -32.29 20.75 13.19
N ALA A 822 -32.00 20.28 11.97
CA ALA A 822 -32.78 20.63 10.79
C ALA A 822 -34.24 20.22 10.93
N ALA A 823 -34.51 19.00 11.39
CA ALA A 823 -35.89 18.50 11.60
C ALA A 823 -36.65 19.30 12.70
N LEU A 824 -35.96 19.64 13.81
CA LEU A 824 -36.57 20.46 14.86
C LEU A 824 -36.80 21.92 14.42
N THR A 825 -35.91 22.47 13.60
CA THR A 825 -36.08 23.81 13.01
C THR A 825 -37.28 23.82 12.04
N GLU A 826 -37.42 22.79 11.18
CA GLU A 826 -38.56 22.64 10.28
C GLU A 826 -39.89 22.52 11.06
N ALA A 827 -39.86 21.82 12.20
CA ALA A 827 -40.99 21.71 13.10
C ALA A 827 -41.30 23.01 13.90
N GLY A 828 -40.49 24.04 13.78
CA GLY A 828 -40.63 25.30 14.49
C GLY A 828 -40.34 25.23 16.01
N LEU A 829 -39.62 24.17 16.44
CA LEU A 829 -39.31 23.91 17.85
C LEU A 829 -38.01 24.54 18.32
N VAL A 830 -37.13 24.88 17.41
CA VAL A 830 -35.83 25.47 17.69
C VAL A 830 -35.49 26.56 16.68
N ASP A 831 -34.76 27.57 17.11
CA ASP A 831 -34.30 28.66 16.26
C ASP A 831 -33.21 28.19 15.27
N ALA A 832 -33.30 28.70 14.04
CA ALA A 832 -32.37 28.34 12.97
C ALA A 832 -30.91 28.73 13.26
N THR A 833 -30.63 29.62 14.22
CA THR A 833 -29.27 30.03 14.62
C THR A 833 -28.49 28.95 15.37
N LEU A 834 -29.19 27.92 15.86
CA LEU A 834 -28.54 26.86 16.63
C LEU A 834 -27.68 25.94 15.75
N ALA A 835 -28.06 25.68 14.50
CA ALA A 835 -27.28 24.84 13.59
C ALA A 835 -25.93 25.47 13.18
N PRO A 836 -25.85 26.74 12.77
CA PRO A 836 -24.55 27.42 12.56
C PRO A 836 -23.67 27.46 13.80
N ALA A 837 -24.24 27.70 15.00
CA ALA A 837 -23.50 27.68 16.25
C ALA A 837 -22.91 26.31 16.57
N HIS A 838 -23.69 25.23 16.35
CA HIS A 838 -23.21 23.86 16.47
C HIS A 838 -22.05 23.58 15.50
N ASP A 839 -22.17 23.98 14.24
CA ASP A 839 -21.16 23.73 13.21
C ASP A 839 -19.84 24.46 13.51
N LEU A 840 -19.90 25.72 13.90
CA LEU A 840 -18.73 26.50 14.28
C LEU A 840 -18.00 25.87 15.47
N MET A 841 -18.75 25.54 16.54
CA MET A 841 -18.17 24.91 17.73
C MET A 841 -17.64 23.51 17.44
N THR A 842 -18.27 22.76 16.52
CA THR A 842 -17.76 21.44 16.11
C THR A 842 -16.46 21.56 15.33
N ARG A 843 -16.35 22.51 14.38
CA ARG A 843 -15.08 22.79 13.67
C ARG A 843 -13.97 23.14 14.63
N LEU A 844 -14.26 24.04 15.57
CA LEU A 844 -13.28 24.43 16.58
C LEU A 844 -12.86 23.26 17.46
N LEU A 845 -13.79 22.45 17.96
CA LEU A 845 -13.48 21.30 18.81
C LEU A 845 -12.61 20.26 18.07
N VAL A 846 -12.95 19.93 16.81
CA VAL A 846 -12.21 18.95 16.01
C VAL A 846 -10.78 19.43 15.78
N THR A 847 -10.60 20.71 15.47
CA THR A 847 -9.28 21.31 15.21
C THR A 847 -8.46 21.43 16.50
N LEU A 848 -9.05 21.89 17.60
CA LEU A 848 -8.38 22.01 18.90
C LEU A 848 -7.86 20.67 19.43
N ARG A 849 -8.55 19.55 19.14
CA ARG A 849 -8.09 18.21 19.58
C ARG A 849 -6.76 17.78 18.97
N LEU A 850 -6.35 18.42 17.86
CA LEU A 850 -5.01 18.22 17.27
C LEU A 850 -4.04 19.37 17.65
N VAL A 851 -4.52 20.61 17.69
CA VAL A 851 -3.65 21.78 17.77
C VAL A 851 -3.41 22.23 19.21
N ALA A 852 -4.45 22.29 20.03
CA ALA A 852 -4.39 22.67 21.44
C ALA A 852 -5.33 21.74 22.25
N PRO A 853 -4.94 20.49 22.52
CA PRO A 853 -5.81 19.50 23.18
C PRO A 853 -6.28 19.90 24.57
N ASP A 854 -5.53 20.76 25.27
CA ASP A 854 -5.82 21.33 26.59
C ASP A 854 -6.78 22.53 26.52
N CYS A 855 -7.21 22.94 25.33
CA CYS A 855 -8.08 24.09 25.09
C CYS A 855 -7.54 25.44 25.65
N THR A 856 -6.22 25.55 25.76
CA THR A 856 -5.55 26.84 26.07
C THR A 856 -5.37 27.68 24.81
N GLU A 857 -4.99 28.93 24.95
CA GLU A 857 -4.72 29.77 23.79
C GLU A 857 -3.48 29.31 23.05
N PRO A 858 -3.62 28.94 21.75
CA PRO A 858 -2.51 28.41 20.97
C PRO A 858 -1.54 29.52 20.51
N PRO A 859 -0.32 29.19 20.10
CA PRO A 859 0.62 30.15 19.52
C PRO A 859 0.02 30.91 18.33
N PRO A 860 0.45 32.17 18.08
CA PRO A 860 -0.14 33.04 17.05
C PRO A 860 -0.29 32.38 15.66
N ALA A 861 0.67 31.58 15.28
CA ALA A 861 0.63 30.89 13.97
C ALA A 861 -0.44 29.78 13.91
N SER A 862 -0.63 29.06 15.03
CA SER A 862 -1.70 28.07 15.12
C SER A 862 -3.09 28.71 15.23
N GLN A 863 -3.16 29.97 15.74
CA GLN A 863 -4.40 30.77 15.74
C GLN A 863 -4.91 31.03 14.32
N VAL A 864 -4.02 31.34 13.38
CA VAL A 864 -4.37 31.54 11.96
C VAL A 864 -4.95 30.25 11.34
N LEU A 865 -4.31 29.10 11.61
CA LEU A 865 -4.79 27.79 11.15
C LEU A 865 -6.19 27.49 11.68
N ILE A 866 -6.41 27.68 12.99
CA ILE A 866 -7.69 27.40 13.63
C ILE A 866 -8.79 28.35 13.11
N ALA A 867 -8.49 29.65 12.99
CA ALA A 867 -9.44 30.62 12.45
C ALA A 867 -9.88 30.22 11.03
N ARG A 868 -8.93 29.88 10.16
CA ARG A 868 -9.19 29.42 8.79
C ARG A 868 -10.00 28.11 8.78
N ALA A 869 -9.67 27.13 9.62
CA ALA A 869 -10.40 25.86 9.73
C ALA A 869 -11.87 26.07 10.17
N CYS A 870 -12.13 27.14 10.95
CA CYS A 870 -13.46 27.54 11.36
C CYS A 870 -14.19 28.44 10.34
N GLY A 871 -13.52 28.83 9.25
CA GLY A 871 -14.10 29.72 8.23
C GLY A 871 -14.03 31.20 8.58
N CYS A 872 -13.17 31.60 9.54
CA CYS A 872 -13.02 32.99 10.01
C CYS A 872 -11.72 33.60 9.43
N GLU A 873 -11.73 34.89 9.15
CA GLU A 873 -10.56 35.58 8.56
C GLU A 873 -9.44 35.84 9.59
N SER A 874 -9.79 35.92 10.88
CA SER A 874 -8.84 36.21 11.95
C SER A 874 -9.18 35.49 13.25
N TRP A 875 -8.19 35.34 14.11
CA TRP A 875 -8.37 34.80 15.46
C TRP A 875 -9.35 35.60 16.32
N SER A 876 -9.22 36.92 16.30
CA SER A 876 -10.14 37.79 17.03
C SER A 876 -11.58 37.71 16.49
N GLY A 877 -11.73 37.57 15.18
CA GLY A 877 -13.02 37.32 14.56
C GLY A 877 -13.64 35.99 15.01
N LEU A 878 -12.84 34.90 15.03
CA LEU A 878 -13.28 33.59 15.52
C LEU A 878 -13.74 33.68 16.99
N LEU A 879 -12.99 34.36 17.88
CA LEU A 879 -13.37 34.47 19.28
C LEU A 879 -14.70 35.24 19.43
N ALA A 880 -14.89 36.32 18.68
CA ALA A 880 -16.14 37.08 18.67
C ALA A 880 -17.34 36.26 18.17
N GLU A 881 -17.13 35.47 17.11
CA GLU A 881 -18.17 34.56 16.58
C GLU A 881 -18.53 33.45 17.57
N ILE A 882 -17.55 32.86 18.25
CA ILE A 882 -17.77 31.86 19.31
C ILE A 882 -18.53 32.44 20.48
N ASP A 883 -18.18 33.64 20.95
CA ASP A 883 -18.92 34.30 22.03
C ASP A 883 -20.36 34.60 21.62
N THR A 884 -20.60 35.06 20.39
CA THR A 884 -21.93 35.29 19.84
C THR A 884 -22.72 33.97 19.75
N ALA A 885 -22.14 32.90 19.21
CA ALA A 885 -22.75 31.57 19.10
C ALA A 885 -23.13 31.02 20.48
N ARG A 886 -22.22 31.13 21.47
CA ARG A 886 -22.50 30.71 22.85
C ARG A 886 -23.61 31.53 23.49
N GLY A 887 -23.64 32.83 23.26
CA GLY A 887 -24.71 33.73 23.71
C GLY A 887 -26.09 33.30 23.15
N HIS A 888 -26.17 32.96 21.86
CA HIS A 888 -27.40 32.45 21.26
C HIS A 888 -27.83 31.11 21.88
N VAL A 889 -26.94 30.20 22.09
CA VAL A 889 -27.22 28.90 22.73
C VAL A 889 -27.73 29.13 24.16
N GLN A 890 -27.15 30.05 24.92
CA GLN A 890 -27.61 30.39 26.29
C GLN A 890 -29.02 31.00 26.29
N GLN A 891 -29.36 31.81 25.31
CA GLN A 891 -30.73 32.37 25.18
C GLN A 891 -31.74 31.25 24.89
N ILE A 892 -31.43 30.35 23.95
CA ILE A 892 -32.30 29.20 23.63
C ILE A 892 -32.41 28.28 24.84
N TRP A 893 -31.30 28.03 25.53
CA TRP A 893 -31.27 27.26 26.77
C TRP A 893 -32.26 27.83 27.80
N HIS A 894 -32.22 29.15 28.00
CA HIS A 894 -33.11 29.81 28.93
C HIS A 894 -34.58 29.66 28.56
N THR A 895 -34.89 29.78 27.28
CA THR A 895 -36.21 29.56 26.76
C THR A 895 -36.72 28.15 27.00
N VAL A 896 -35.88 27.11 26.71
CA VAL A 896 -36.31 25.69 26.82
C VAL A 896 -36.45 25.25 28.28
N PHE A 897 -35.60 25.72 29.19
CA PHE A 897 -35.52 25.20 30.57
C PHE A 897 -36.08 26.13 31.65
N THR A 898 -36.44 27.41 31.37
CA THR A 898 -36.96 28.32 32.38
C THR A 898 -38.34 28.90 32.09
N THR A 899 -38.85 28.80 30.84
CA THR A 899 -40.19 29.24 30.47
C THR A 899 -41.22 28.13 30.37
N GLY A 900 -40.89 26.89 30.80
CA GLY A 900 -41.75 25.73 30.80
C GLY A 900 -42.37 25.49 32.20
#